data_c3c072c03bde688237dc0494a9ca5fb3
#
_entry.id   c3c072c03bde688237dc0494a9ca5fb3
#
_cell.length_a   1.000
_cell.length_b   1.000
_cell.length_c   1.000
_cell.angle_alpha   90.00
_cell.angle_beta   90.00
_cell.angle_gamma   90.00
#
_symmetry.space_group_name_H-M   'P 1'
#
loop_
_entity.id
_entity.type
_entity.pdbx_description
1 polymer ?
#
loop_
_entity_poly.entity_id
_entity_poly.type
_entity_poly.pdbx_seq_one_letter_code
_entity_poly.pdbx_strand_id
1 'polypeptide(L)'
;MTRNFSGTKVPVEKPLKPRLQVMPFFRLEVMPVVIIAEKPSVAADIAKVLGVDSKKDTHYHSEEILVTWAVGHLLELKTPEEYDESFKNWIKSIDKLPFIPDNFQLKPISGSKNGKKQLTAIKKMITSKDCSEVVNACDAAREGELIFRRIVEFAKVKVPMSRMWLQSMTKDAIMSSYENRASSSDFSDLRDAAVSRSEADWIIGMNGSRVAATFLRTNRNDKRSLSLGRVQTATLAMIVDHEIRILSHRPEPFWELEGTFESGDAKWTAKWERIGHKDDPERPEYKANRILDADEKDLIQSVIDKDGDFTVEQKERDAVEKPPLNFDLTTLQREANNMWSWSAKRTLSVAQQLYDTHKLTTYPRTDSRHLPEDMIEETSKTIRQLGAQPNLNPHTTFLIDNGLSNVTRNFNDKKVSDHYAIIPTGKLPDTDLNPDATKLYDLISRQFLASFHPDAVWKVEKRIATKENQQFTKEVRSLSIPGWRAVKPKKQKLPEGWGKLPQNPCQTKMIQHEFKEEKTKPPGRLKEAGLLRLMEHAGKKIDDEDLAAAMKGKGLGTPATRADTIEKLISREFINRGKGGSIQATAHGIKMIDILRRIPVNWITSPELTGEMESKLGLVQKGIETRESYMTDIKEQVQELVDKIKNHDRSTFYQEEEPIGKCPICSSNVVETVMSYICEKNEGRNKGCSFVMWKDSSGRWFDRNTTSRILTDKSIENLHGFFSRSGEPYETDVRIDETGKFIVAGATQESVKSDDEELCSCPKCDSGTIRIGTTTYACDNAECTFRGLSKIVCKRDISSSEAKKILTTGKSDLIDNFISKRGKNFPAFLILEKDRVGFEFPPREPPADARRFPIVEGVVGICPKTNVGVVETETHYVAERNTEGCKISIPREVSKREITRDEAKILVEKKKLGPFEDFTSKAGKPFTASLYLKANGSVGYRFQK
;
A
#
# COMPACT_ATOMS: atom_id res chain seq x y z
N MET A 1 -9.17 -107.64 -3.96
CA MET A 1 -8.78 -108.63 -2.99
C MET A 1 -8.77 -107.92 -1.63
N THR A 2 -9.85 -107.93 -0.93
CA THR A 2 -10.15 -108.59 0.31
C THR A 2 -9.00 -108.78 1.27
N ARG A 3 -9.13 -108.11 2.45
CA ARG A 3 -9.16 -108.71 3.76
C ARG A 3 -9.52 -107.71 4.90
N ASN A 4 -10.62 -108.05 5.54
CA ASN A 4 -11.03 -107.65 6.89
C ASN A 4 -10.05 -108.04 7.95
N PHE A 5 -9.90 -107.29 9.04
CA PHE A 5 -9.81 -107.78 10.41
C PHE A 5 -10.35 -106.77 11.40
N SER A 6 -11.12 -107.42 12.30
CA SER A 6 -11.93 -106.88 13.38
C SER A 6 -11.19 -106.26 14.55
N GLY A 7 -11.77 -105.25 15.17
CA GLY A 7 -12.29 -105.10 16.51
C GLY A 7 -11.34 -105.16 17.71
N THR A 8 -11.21 -104.06 18.41
CA THR A 8 -11.21 -103.99 19.84
C THR A 8 -11.61 -102.62 20.34
N LYS A 9 -12.63 -102.57 21.22
CA LYS A 9 -13.09 -101.35 21.92
C LYS A 9 -12.11 -100.94 22.96
N VAL A 10 -11.71 -99.73 23.04
CA VAL A 10 -11.00 -99.09 24.22
C VAL A 10 -11.79 -97.87 24.61
N PRO A 11 -11.89 -97.48 25.88
CA PRO A 11 -12.89 -96.57 26.43
C PRO A 11 -12.57 -95.10 26.10
N VAL A 12 -13.67 -94.35 25.90
CA VAL A 12 -13.61 -92.90 25.64
C VAL A 12 -13.31 -92.17 26.96
N GLU A 13 -12.08 -91.59 27.07
CA GLU A 13 -11.81 -90.54 28.04
C GLU A 13 -12.28 -89.19 27.49
N LYS A 14 -12.96 -88.41 28.30
CA LYS A 14 -13.42 -87.03 27.96
C LYS A 14 -12.21 -86.07 27.73
N PRO A 15 -12.22 -85.28 26.69
CA PRO A 15 -11.15 -84.33 26.47
C PRO A 15 -11.24 -83.14 27.46
N LEU A 16 -10.14 -82.90 28.19
CA LEU A 16 -9.86 -81.69 28.97
C LEU A 16 -9.84 -80.49 27.98
N LYS A 17 -10.69 -79.53 28.28
CA LYS A 17 -10.65 -78.23 27.57
C LYS A 17 -9.31 -77.54 27.85
N PRO A 18 -8.47 -77.12 26.83
CA PRO A 18 -7.34 -76.28 27.08
C PRO A 18 -7.85 -74.88 27.48
N ARG A 19 -7.45 -74.41 28.66
CA ARG A 19 -7.51 -72.95 29.00
C ARG A 19 -6.54 -72.23 28.07
N LEU A 20 -7.06 -71.61 27.03
CA LEU A 20 -6.38 -70.58 26.31
C LEU A 20 -6.14 -69.41 27.30
N GLN A 21 -4.93 -69.24 27.81
CA GLN A 21 -4.46 -68.02 28.39
C GLN A 21 -4.43 -67.00 27.23
N VAL A 22 -5.43 -66.12 27.21
CA VAL A 22 -5.40 -64.89 26.35
C VAL A 22 -4.23 -64.06 26.88
N MET A 23 -3.09 -64.09 26.20
CA MET A 23 -2.07 -63.10 26.39
C MET A 23 -2.71 -61.74 26.10
N PRO A 24 -2.52 -60.70 26.95
CA PRO A 24 -2.99 -59.39 26.63
C PRO A 24 -2.29 -58.96 25.31
N PHE A 25 -3.09 -58.73 24.27
CA PHE A 25 -2.60 -58.02 23.11
C PHE A 25 -2.04 -56.66 23.64
N PHE A 26 -0.74 -56.51 23.66
CA PHE A 26 -0.13 -55.23 23.76
C PHE A 26 -0.66 -54.42 22.55
N ARG A 27 -1.64 -53.56 22.78
CA ARG A 27 -2.00 -52.51 21.87
C ARG A 27 -0.72 -51.68 21.71
N LEU A 28 0.00 -51.83 20.63
CA LEU A 28 1.02 -50.86 20.23
C LEU A 28 0.33 -49.51 20.29
N GLU A 29 0.70 -48.67 21.27
CA GLU A 29 0.21 -47.30 21.33
C GLU A 29 0.69 -46.63 20.04
N VAL A 30 -0.26 -46.42 19.12
CA VAL A 30 -0.01 -45.71 17.87
C VAL A 30 0.24 -44.28 18.26
N MET A 31 1.49 -43.83 18.10
CA MET A 31 1.89 -42.44 18.36
C MET A 31 1.60 -41.61 17.13
N PRO A 32 0.65 -40.62 17.18
CA PRO A 32 0.23 -39.88 15.99
C PRO A 32 1.31 -38.96 15.43
N VAL A 33 1.33 -38.83 14.10
CA VAL A 33 2.04 -37.83 13.37
C VAL A 33 1.28 -36.51 13.41
N VAL A 34 1.94 -35.38 13.68
CA VAL A 34 1.32 -34.05 13.70
C VAL A 34 1.73 -33.25 12.48
N ILE A 35 0.78 -33.00 11.59
CA ILE A 35 0.98 -32.19 10.36
C ILE A 35 0.55 -30.75 10.63
N ILE A 36 1.46 -29.78 10.36
CA ILE A 36 1.19 -28.35 10.51
C ILE A 36 1.10 -27.71 9.13
N ALA A 37 -0.11 -27.33 8.71
CA ALA A 37 -0.35 -26.53 7.51
C ALA A 37 -0.29 -25.03 7.83
N GLU A 38 -0.09 -24.19 6.79
CA GLU A 38 -0.07 -22.73 6.98
C GLU A 38 -1.49 -22.16 7.22
N LYS A 39 -2.51 -22.76 6.59
CA LYS A 39 -3.89 -22.24 6.55
C LYS A 39 -4.92 -23.33 6.86
N PRO A 40 -6.10 -22.95 7.43
CA PRO A 40 -7.17 -23.91 7.70
C PRO A 40 -7.67 -24.67 6.45
N SER A 41 -7.68 -24.00 5.28
CA SER A 41 -8.11 -24.59 4.00
C SER A 41 -7.17 -25.70 3.54
N VAL A 42 -5.86 -25.45 3.60
CA VAL A 42 -4.83 -26.44 3.24
C VAL A 42 -4.89 -27.65 4.20
N ALA A 43 -5.06 -27.38 5.50
CA ALA A 43 -5.25 -28.45 6.48
C ALA A 43 -6.48 -29.32 6.19
N ALA A 44 -7.59 -28.69 5.73
CA ALA A 44 -8.80 -29.41 5.36
C ALA A 44 -8.58 -30.30 4.14
N ASP A 45 -7.88 -29.81 3.13
CA ASP A 45 -7.57 -30.57 1.91
C ASP A 45 -6.64 -31.75 2.21
N ILE A 46 -5.59 -31.53 3.01
CA ILE A 46 -4.69 -32.60 3.48
C ILE A 46 -5.45 -33.64 4.29
N ALA A 47 -6.27 -33.21 5.26
CA ALA A 47 -7.06 -34.11 6.11
C ALA A 47 -8.00 -34.97 5.27
N LYS A 48 -8.70 -34.38 4.31
CA LYS A 48 -9.60 -35.07 3.38
C LYS A 48 -8.87 -36.13 2.56
N VAL A 49 -7.70 -35.81 2.01
CA VAL A 49 -6.91 -36.73 1.18
C VAL A 49 -6.35 -37.88 2.01
N LEU A 50 -5.90 -37.61 3.25
CA LEU A 50 -5.37 -38.62 4.17
C LEU A 50 -6.44 -39.37 4.97
N GLY A 51 -7.74 -39.14 4.73
CA GLY A 51 -8.83 -39.83 5.41
C GLY A 51 -8.97 -39.45 6.90
N VAL A 52 -8.60 -38.21 7.27
CA VAL A 52 -8.69 -37.71 8.65
C VAL A 52 -9.97 -36.89 8.83
N ASP A 53 -11.10 -37.54 9.09
CA ASP A 53 -12.43 -36.92 9.01
C ASP A 53 -12.91 -36.20 10.25
N SER A 54 -12.38 -36.56 11.44
CA SER A 54 -12.84 -35.98 12.70
C SER A 54 -12.26 -34.58 12.94
N LYS A 55 -13.14 -33.57 12.90
CA LYS A 55 -12.77 -32.16 13.03
C LYS A 55 -13.00 -31.60 14.42
N LYS A 56 -12.01 -30.90 14.99
CA LYS A 56 -12.11 -30.04 16.18
C LYS A 56 -11.86 -28.59 15.82
N ASP A 57 -12.05 -27.68 16.75
CA ASP A 57 -11.84 -26.23 16.54
C ASP A 57 -10.44 -25.89 16.04
N THR A 58 -9.41 -26.69 16.38
CA THR A 58 -7.99 -26.37 16.13
C THR A 58 -7.27 -27.38 15.28
N HIS A 59 -7.88 -28.52 14.94
CA HIS A 59 -7.24 -29.58 14.15
C HIS A 59 -8.26 -30.62 13.66
N TYR A 60 -7.85 -31.42 12.69
CA TYR A 60 -8.45 -32.68 12.29
C TYR A 60 -7.69 -33.81 12.99
N HIS A 61 -8.33 -34.96 13.34
CA HIS A 61 -7.66 -36.04 14.04
C HIS A 61 -8.18 -37.42 13.63
N SER A 62 -7.27 -38.36 13.60
CA SER A 62 -7.48 -39.79 13.59
C SER A 62 -6.60 -40.41 14.71
N GLU A 63 -6.56 -41.73 14.81
CA GLU A 63 -5.64 -42.40 15.75
C GLU A 63 -4.17 -42.20 15.35
N GLU A 64 -3.86 -42.10 14.05
CA GLU A 64 -2.51 -42.06 13.53
C GLU A 64 -2.03 -40.64 13.12
N ILE A 65 -2.95 -39.73 12.78
CA ILE A 65 -2.62 -38.44 12.20
C ILE A 65 -3.44 -37.31 12.84
N LEU A 66 -2.75 -36.26 13.20
CA LEU A 66 -3.33 -34.95 13.57
C LEU A 66 -2.96 -33.91 12.51
N VAL A 67 -3.95 -33.26 11.89
CA VAL A 67 -3.70 -32.19 10.94
C VAL A 67 -4.15 -30.86 11.54
N THR A 68 -3.21 -30.00 11.87
CA THR A 68 -3.46 -28.67 12.43
C THR A 68 -2.97 -27.57 11.47
N TRP A 69 -3.20 -26.31 11.81
CA TRP A 69 -2.84 -25.18 10.94
C TRP A 69 -2.37 -23.98 11.74
N ALA A 70 -1.49 -23.18 11.13
CA ALA A 70 -1.26 -21.80 11.51
C ALA A 70 -2.38 -20.92 10.92
N VAL A 71 -2.44 -19.65 11.31
CA VAL A 71 -3.27 -18.62 10.67
C VAL A 71 -2.35 -17.50 10.17
N GLY A 72 -1.36 -17.87 9.35
CA GLY A 72 -0.19 -17.08 9.06
C GLY A 72 0.80 -17.06 10.23
N HIS A 73 1.58 -16.01 10.39
CA HIS A 73 2.51 -15.91 11.52
C HIS A 73 1.76 -15.87 12.87
N LEU A 74 2.13 -16.76 13.77
CA LEU A 74 1.64 -16.81 15.14
C LEU A 74 2.63 -16.18 16.14
N LEU A 75 3.89 -16.03 15.72
CA LEU A 75 5.02 -15.57 16.51
C LEU A 75 5.75 -14.42 15.79
N GLU A 76 6.23 -13.48 16.58
CA GLU A 76 7.07 -12.35 16.15
C GLU A 76 8.32 -12.25 17.02
N LEU A 77 9.35 -11.56 16.51
CA LEU A 77 10.55 -11.26 17.30
C LEU A 77 10.21 -10.23 18.40
N LYS A 78 10.80 -10.38 19.58
CA LYS A 78 10.67 -9.40 20.64
C LYS A 78 11.23 -8.05 20.20
N THR A 79 10.64 -6.96 20.72
CA THR A 79 11.13 -5.60 20.51
C THR A 79 12.28 -5.29 21.49
N PRO A 80 13.16 -4.29 21.22
CA PRO A 80 14.29 -3.97 22.10
C PRO A 80 13.91 -3.73 23.57
N GLU A 81 12.76 -3.07 23.82
CA GLU A 81 12.25 -2.83 25.17
C GLU A 81 11.81 -4.08 25.92
N GLU A 82 11.68 -5.23 25.25
CA GLU A 82 11.39 -6.52 25.85
C GLU A 82 12.64 -7.32 26.19
N TYR A 83 13.82 -6.83 25.76
CA TYR A 83 15.13 -7.33 26.17
C TYR A 83 15.71 -6.45 27.31
N ASP A 84 15.63 -5.12 27.16
CA ASP A 84 16.08 -4.13 28.14
C ASP A 84 15.07 -2.97 28.22
N GLU A 85 14.47 -2.78 29.39
CA GLU A 85 13.47 -1.74 29.65
C GLU A 85 13.95 -0.30 29.37
N SER A 86 15.26 -0.08 29.38
CA SER A 86 15.84 1.23 29.04
C SER A 86 15.45 1.71 27.64
N PHE A 87 15.20 0.77 26.69
CA PHE A 87 14.76 1.08 25.33
C PHE A 87 13.30 1.56 25.22
N LYS A 88 12.52 1.60 26.32
CA LYS A 88 11.21 2.29 26.36
C LYS A 88 11.34 3.78 26.08
N ASN A 89 12.47 4.38 26.43
CA ASN A 89 12.80 5.77 26.12
C ASN A 89 13.92 5.83 25.08
N TRP A 90 13.56 6.03 23.83
CA TRP A 90 14.50 6.03 22.70
C TRP A 90 15.60 7.08 22.79
N ILE A 91 15.27 8.27 23.34
CA ILE A 91 16.25 9.35 23.48
C ILE A 91 17.32 9.00 24.54
N LYS A 92 16.90 8.43 25.67
CA LYS A 92 17.83 8.05 26.75
C LYS A 92 18.66 6.81 26.43
N SER A 93 18.22 5.97 25.48
CA SER A 93 18.91 4.74 25.08
C SER A 93 19.68 4.86 23.77
N ILE A 94 19.84 6.07 23.25
CA ILE A 94 20.44 6.31 21.93
C ILE A 94 21.90 5.86 21.85
N ASP A 95 22.65 5.99 22.95
CA ASP A 95 24.04 5.56 23.01
C ASP A 95 24.20 4.04 22.93
N LYS A 96 23.13 3.29 23.27
CA LYS A 96 23.10 1.82 23.18
C LYS A 96 22.76 1.29 21.78
N LEU A 97 22.57 2.15 20.77
CA LEU A 97 22.33 1.73 19.39
C LEU A 97 23.68 1.57 18.64
N PRO A 98 23.81 0.61 17.73
CA PRO A 98 22.76 -0.34 17.36
C PRO A 98 22.53 -1.41 18.42
N PHE A 99 21.27 -1.73 18.68
CA PHE A 99 20.91 -2.87 19.49
C PHE A 99 20.74 -4.10 18.60
N ILE A 100 21.58 -5.11 18.79
CA ILE A 100 21.59 -6.37 18.08
C ILE A 100 21.58 -7.48 19.12
N PRO A 101 20.50 -8.27 19.25
CA PRO A 101 20.46 -9.37 20.21
C PRO A 101 21.48 -10.46 19.86
N ASP A 102 22.20 -11.01 20.83
CA ASP A 102 23.03 -12.20 20.66
C ASP A 102 22.17 -13.39 20.23
N ASN A 103 20.97 -13.51 20.82
CA ASN A 103 19.97 -14.52 20.46
C ASN A 103 18.59 -13.84 20.32
N PHE A 104 17.98 -13.99 19.16
CA PHE A 104 16.63 -13.50 18.93
C PHE A 104 15.61 -14.31 19.70
N GLN A 105 14.70 -13.65 20.39
CA GLN A 105 13.63 -14.28 21.16
C GLN A 105 12.29 -14.07 20.50
N LEU A 106 11.44 -15.10 20.56
CA LEU A 106 10.10 -15.12 20.00
C LEU A 106 9.04 -14.80 21.05
N LYS A 107 7.97 -14.15 20.64
CA LYS A 107 6.76 -13.94 21.44
C LYS A 107 5.51 -14.14 20.57
N PRO A 108 4.35 -14.51 21.17
CA PRO A 108 3.07 -14.54 20.45
C PRO A 108 2.67 -13.16 19.96
N ILE A 109 2.17 -13.08 18.71
CA ILE A 109 1.69 -11.83 18.13
C ILE A 109 0.59 -11.20 18.99
N SER A 110 0.74 -9.92 19.27
CA SER A 110 -0.16 -9.17 20.15
C SER A 110 -1.52 -8.92 19.45
N GLY A 111 -2.62 -8.93 20.22
CA GLY A 111 -3.95 -8.58 19.72
C GLY A 111 -4.76 -9.71 19.07
N SER A 112 -4.17 -10.84 18.71
CA SER A 112 -4.87 -12.00 18.13
C SER A 112 -5.28 -13.03 19.18
N LYS A 113 -6.54 -12.99 19.66
CA LYS A 113 -7.06 -14.01 20.59
C LYS A 113 -7.09 -15.40 19.96
N ASN A 114 -7.55 -15.49 18.71
CA ASN A 114 -7.63 -16.75 17.96
C ASN A 114 -6.23 -17.32 17.67
N GLY A 115 -5.26 -16.48 17.30
CA GLY A 115 -3.88 -16.89 17.08
C GLY A 115 -3.23 -17.47 18.34
N LYS A 116 -3.45 -16.85 19.51
CA LYS A 116 -2.95 -17.38 20.80
C LYS A 116 -3.58 -18.74 21.17
N LYS A 117 -4.92 -18.90 20.95
CA LYS A 117 -5.61 -20.18 21.15
C LYS A 117 -5.01 -21.27 20.26
N GLN A 118 -4.81 -20.95 18.98
CA GLN A 118 -4.27 -21.87 17.99
C GLN A 118 -2.82 -22.27 18.32
N LEU A 119 -1.95 -21.31 18.62
CA LEU A 119 -0.56 -21.55 19.03
C LEU A 119 -0.48 -22.46 20.27
N THR A 120 -1.35 -22.24 21.27
CA THR A 120 -1.41 -23.08 22.48
C THR A 120 -1.82 -24.51 22.15
N ALA A 121 -2.79 -24.70 21.25
CA ALA A 121 -3.23 -26.00 20.79
C ALA A 121 -2.13 -26.73 20.01
N ILE A 122 -1.48 -26.05 19.04
CA ILE A 122 -0.36 -26.62 18.30
C ILE A 122 0.74 -27.06 19.25
N LYS A 123 1.18 -26.14 20.15
CA LYS A 123 2.23 -26.45 21.14
C LYS A 123 1.89 -27.71 21.94
N LYS A 124 0.65 -27.82 22.42
CA LYS A 124 0.21 -29.00 23.18
C LYS A 124 0.33 -30.29 22.38
N MET A 125 -0.03 -30.28 21.08
CA MET A 125 0.03 -31.47 20.22
C MET A 125 1.48 -31.88 19.93
N ILE A 126 2.34 -30.94 19.49
CA ILE A 126 3.72 -31.25 19.09
C ILE A 126 4.70 -31.49 20.25
N THR A 127 4.31 -31.18 21.47
CA THR A 127 5.06 -31.52 22.70
C THR A 127 4.46 -32.62 23.51
N SER A 128 3.37 -33.30 23.02
CA SER A 128 2.83 -34.49 23.65
C SER A 128 3.87 -35.63 23.62
N LYS A 129 3.84 -36.45 24.65
CA LYS A 129 4.66 -37.67 24.69
C LYS A 129 4.23 -38.70 23.63
N ASP A 130 2.99 -38.61 23.18
CA ASP A 130 2.41 -39.47 22.15
C ASP A 130 2.75 -39.01 20.71
N CYS A 131 3.34 -37.82 20.52
CA CYS A 131 3.72 -37.33 19.20
C CYS A 131 4.97 -38.05 18.69
N SER A 132 4.85 -38.76 17.56
CA SER A 132 5.94 -39.50 16.95
C SER A 132 6.81 -38.61 16.00
N GLU A 133 6.15 -37.71 15.30
CA GLU A 133 6.78 -36.88 14.26
C GLU A 133 6.01 -35.57 14.07
N VAL A 134 6.68 -34.49 13.74
CA VAL A 134 6.07 -33.21 13.31
C VAL A 134 6.37 -32.93 11.86
N VAL A 135 5.34 -32.83 11.03
CA VAL A 135 5.43 -32.61 9.59
C VAL A 135 5.14 -31.16 9.24
N ASN A 136 6.05 -30.54 8.54
CA ASN A 136 5.86 -29.21 7.97
C ASN A 136 5.11 -29.32 6.63
N ALA A 137 3.87 -28.89 6.59
CA ALA A 137 3.03 -28.76 5.39
C ALA A 137 2.63 -27.29 5.15
N CYS A 138 3.46 -26.34 5.62
CA CYS A 138 3.33 -24.93 5.26
C CYS A 138 3.81 -24.69 3.81
N ASP A 139 3.48 -23.52 3.24
CA ASP A 139 3.78 -23.18 1.85
C ASP A 139 5.25 -23.49 1.47
N ALA A 140 5.46 -23.92 0.22
CA ALA A 140 6.74 -24.46 -0.28
C ALA A 140 7.79 -23.36 -0.53
N ALA A 141 7.99 -22.45 0.42
CA ALA A 141 8.92 -21.33 0.34
C ALA A 141 9.49 -20.89 1.69
N ARG A 142 10.34 -19.83 1.63
CA ARG A 142 10.96 -19.20 2.81
C ARG A 142 9.93 -18.76 3.86
N GLU A 143 8.76 -18.25 3.43
CA GLU A 143 7.72 -17.78 4.35
C GLU A 143 7.09 -18.93 5.15
N GLY A 144 6.66 -20.00 4.47
CA GLY A 144 6.11 -21.18 5.12
C GLY A 144 7.15 -21.90 6.00
N GLU A 145 8.42 -21.93 5.57
CA GLU A 145 9.50 -22.45 6.41
C GLU A 145 9.67 -21.63 7.68
N LEU A 146 9.64 -20.29 7.59
CA LEU A 146 9.77 -19.40 8.74
C LEU A 146 8.63 -19.59 9.75
N ILE A 147 7.39 -19.72 9.25
CA ILE A 147 6.20 -19.95 10.10
C ILE A 147 6.40 -21.24 10.91
N PHE A 148 6.73 -22.34 10.24
CA PHE A 148 6.95 -23.64 10.88
C PHE A 148 8.10 -23.58 11.90
N ARG A 149 9.27 -23.07 11.49
CA ARG A 149 10.47 -23.01 12.35
C ARG A 149 10.24 -22.24 13.64
N ARG A 150 9.59 -21.09 13.56
CA ARG A 150 9.25 -20.31 14.74
C ARG A 150 8.34 -21.06 15.70
N ILE A 151 7.38 -21.86 15.20
CA ILE A 151 6.48 -22.65 16.03
C ILE A 151 7.24 -23.76 16.76
N VAL A 152 8.06 -24.54 16.04
CA VAL A 152 8.80 -25.67 16.64
C VAL A 152 9.91 -25.22 17.59
N GLU A 153 10.58 -24.11 17.28
CA GLU A 153 11.57 -23.47 18.15
C GLU A 153 10.92 -22.95 19.45
N PHE A 154 9.83 -22.17 19.33
CA PHE A 154 9.09 -21.66 20.48
C PHE A 154 8.53 -22.78 21.36
N ALA A 155 8.12 -23.88 20.75
CA ALA A 155 7.64 -25.08 21.46
C ALA A 155 8.76 -25.96 22.01
N LYS A 156 10.02 -25.80 21.54
CA LYS A 156 11.20 -26.60 21.87
C LYS A 156 10.99 -28.08 21.53
N VAL A 157 10.52 -28.36 20.30
CA VAL A 157 10.22 -29.71 19.80
C VAL A 157 11.50 -30.56 19.78
N LYS A 158 11.37 -31.85 20.18
CA LYS A 158 12.49 -32.79 20.22
C LYS A 158 12.28 -34.04 19.35
N VAL A 159 11.06 -34.25 18.87
CA VAL A 159 10.74 -35.38 17.99
C VAL A 159 11.23 -35.15 16.57
N PRO A 160 11.39 -36.20 15.75
CA PRO A 160 11.74 -36.06 14.32
C PRO A 160 10.82 -35.08 13.60
N MET A 161 11.40 -34.38 12.62
CA MET A 161 10.66 -33.43 11.79
C MET A 161 10.91 -33.71 10.32
N SER A 162 9.84 -33.70 9.54
CA SER A 162 9.89 -33.84 8.08
C SER A 162 9.10 -32.73 7.37
N ARG A 163 9.20 -32.66 6.05
CA ARG A 163 8.54 -31.65 5.23
C ARG A 163 7.83 -32.26 4.04
N MET A 164 6.57 -31.91 3.87
CA MET A 164 5.80 -32.03 2.64
C MET A 164 6.09 -30.82 1.76
N TRP A 165 6.50 -31.04 0.51
CA TRP A 165 6.74 -29.98 -0.46
C TRP A 165 5.55 -29.87 -1.40
N LEU A 166 4.61 -28.98 -1.11
CA LEU A 166 3.32 -28.86 -1.80
C LEU A 166 3.30 -27.65 -2.73
N GLN A 167 3.48 -27.88 -4.02
CA GLN A 167 3.29 -26.88 -5.09
C GLN A 167 1.97 -27.04 -5.83
N SER A 168 1.32 -28.20 -5.71
CA SER A 168 -0.01 -28.52 -6.21
C SER A 168 -0.89 -29.08 -5.10
N MET A 169 -2.20 -28.82 -5.14
CA MET A 169 -3.18 -29.30 -4.16
C MET A 169 -4.08 -30.40 -4.71
N THR A 170 -3.66 -31.04 -5.80
CA THR A 170 -4.34 -32.24 -6.32
C THR A 170 -4.21 -33.40 -5.32
N LYS A 171 -5.15 -34.34 -5.36
CA LYS A 171 -5.12 -35.51 -4.47
C LYS A 171 -3.80 -36.28 -4.58
N ASP A 172 -3.32 -36.50 -5.80
CA ASP A 172 -2.12 -37.28 -6.05
C ASP A 172 -0.85 -36.52 -5.58
N ALA A 173 -0.79 -35.21 -5.77
CA ALA A 173 0.30 -34.37 -5.26
C ALA A 173 0.37 -34.38 -3.73
N ILE A 174 -0.76 -34.25 -3.04
CA ILE A 174 -0.81 -34.32 -1.56
C ILE A 174 -0.36 -35.70 -1.07
N MET A 175 -0.88 -36.78 -1.66
CA MET A 175 -0.53 -38.15 -1.27
C MET A 175 0.95 -38.43 -1.50
N SER A 176 1.44 -38.15 -2.71
CA SER A 176 2.86 -38.33 -3.05
C SER A 176 3.79 -37.51 -2.11
N SER A 177 3.42 -36.27 -1.82
CA SER A 177 4.20 -35.40 -0.93
C SER A 177 4.20 -35.89 0.53
N TYR A 178 3.12 -36.54 0.98
CA TYR A 178 3.06 -37.16 2.33
C TYR A 178 3.91 -38.44 2.40
N GLU A 179 3.84 -39.31 1.39
CA GLU A 179 4.60 -40.55 1.32
C GLU A 179 6.10 -40.33 1.15
N ASN A 180 6.48 -39.34 0.32
CA ASN A 180 7.88 -39.03 0.00
C ASN A 180 8.39 -37.79 0.76
N ARG A 181 7.85 -37.49 1.95
CA ARG A 181 8.29 -36.32 2.73
C ARG A 181 9.76 -36.43 3.11
N ALA A 182 10.50 -35.36 2.83
CA ALA A 182 11.93 -35.30 3.09
C ALA A 182 12.21 -34.93 4.56
N SER A 183 13.41 -35.22 5.04
CA SER A 183 13.82 -34.80 6.37
C SER A 183 13.86 -33.27 6.46
N SER A 184 13.47 -32.72 7.61
CA SER A 184 13.52 -31.28 7.84
C SER A 184 14.95 -30.72 7.82
N SER A 185 15.98 -31.59 8.00
CA SER A 185 17.39 -31.20 7.86
C SER A 185 17.78 -30.82 6.44
N ASP A 186 17.14 -31.39 5.42
CA ASP A 186 17.41 -31.17 4.02
C ASP A 186 17.04 -29.75 3.57
N PHE A 187 16.28 -29.04 4.41
CA PHE A 187 15.83 -27.65 4.22
C PHE A 187 16.56 -26.66 5.13
N SER A 188 17.78 -27.01 5.63
CA SER A 188 18.56 -26.13 6.51
C SER A 188 18.87 -24.79 5.86
N ASP A 189 19.27 -24.78 4.59
CA ASP A 189 19.65 -23.56 3.88
C ASP A 189 18.44 -22.67 3.60
N LEU A 190 17.28 -23.28 3.28
CA LEU A 190 16.02 -22.56 3.15
C LEU A 190 15.60 -21.90 4.48
N ARG A 191 15.72 -22.64 5.61
CA ARG A 191 15.49 -22.12 6.97
C ARG A 191 16.43 -20.94 7.24
N ASP A 192 17.71 -21.10 6.98
CA ASP A 192 18.72 -20.09 7.28
C ASP A 192 18.51 -18.82 6.48
N ALA A 193 18.15 -18.93 5.21
CA ALA A 193 17.74 -17.79 4.40
C ALA A 193 16.46 -17.11 4.93
N ALA A 194 15.44 -17.88 5.35
CA ALA A 194 14.18 -17.36 5.87
C ALA A 194 14.35 -16.61 7.20
N VAL A 195 15.11 -17.20 8.14
CA VAL A 195 15.41 -16.62 9.45
C VAL A 195 16.27 -15.38 9.29
N SER A 196 17.34 -15.45 8.47
CA SER A 196 18.25 -14.31 8.21
C SER A 196 17.52 -13.10 7.65
N ARG A 197 16.61 -13.32 6.68
CA ARG A 197 15.78 -12.23 6.15
C ARG A 197 14.96 -11.55 7.23
N SER A 198 14.31 -12.33 8.10
CA SER A 198 13.47 -11.79 9.16
C SER A 198 14.26 -10.99 10.20
N GLU A 199 15.43 -11.50 10.59
CA GLU A 199 16.32 -10.85 11.55
C GLU A 199 16.98 -9.60 10.96
N ALA A 200 17.42 -9.64 9.70
CA ALA A 200 17.96 -8.49 8.98
C ALA A 200 16.94 -7.35 8.88
N ASP A 201 15.70 -7.64 8.46
CA ASP A 201 14.63 -6.64 8.38
C ASP A 201 14.31 -6.05 9.77
N TRP A 202 14.39 -6.87 10.84
CA TRP A 202 14.23 -6.39 12.21
C TRP A 202 15.39 -5.49 12.65
N ILE A 203 16.65 -5.88 12.46
CA ILE A 203 17.84 -5.13 12.85
C ILE A 203 17.85 -3.76 12.15
N ILE A 204 17.67 -3.77 10.82
CA ILE A 204 17.64 -2.53 10.01
C ILE A 204 16.47 -1.63 10.44
N GLY A 205 15.28 -2.20 10.56
CA GLY A 205 14.06 -1.45 10.85
C GLY A 205 14.06 -0.85 12.25
N MET A 206 14.48 -1.61 13.27
CA MET A 206 14.46 -1.17 14.67
C MET A 206 15.53 -0.11 14.94
N ASN A 207 16.78 -0.36 14.52
CA ASN A 207 17.88 0.57 14.75
C ASN A 207 17.75 1.82 13.88
N GLY A 208 17.52 1.62 12.56
CA GLY A 208 17.39 2.72 11.61
C GLY A 208 16.25 3.67 11.98
N SER A 209 15.06 3.14 12.33
CA SER A 209 13.94 4.01 12.71
C SER A 209 14.19 4.80 14.00
N ARG A 210 14.86 4.22 14.98
CA ARG A 210 15.17 4.89 16.25
C ARG A 210 16.21 6.00 16.09
N VAL A 211 17.31 5.71 15.38
CA VAL A 211 18.34 6.72 15.12
C VAL A 211 17.78 7.85 14.23
N ALA A 212 16.98 7.53 13.21
CA ALA A 212 16.35 8.53 12.36
C ALA A 212 15.37 9.42 13.14
N ALA A 213 14.51 8.83 13.99
CA ALA A 213 13.55 9.58 14.80
C ALA A 213 14.23 10.53 15.79
N THR A 214 15.43 10.22 16.22
CA THR A 214 16.19 11.04 17.18
C THR A 214 17.01 12.12 16.48
N PHE A 215 17.77 11.76 15.44
CA PHE A 215 18.75 12.65 14.84
C PHE A 215 18.27 13.38 13.57
N LEU A 216 17.36 12.77 12.79
CA LEU A 216 16.89 13.38 11.54
C LEU A 216 15.68 14.29 11.72
N ARG A 217 15.09 14.35 12.91
CA ARG A 217 13.96 15.23 13.19
C ARG A 217 14.38 16.71 13.18
N THR A 218 13.83 17.45 12.21
CA THR A 218 14.17 18.89 12.05
C THR A 218 13.35 19.80 12.95
N ASN A 219 12.18 19.37 13.39
CA ASN A 219 11.31 20.13 14.29
C ASN A 219 10.81 19.21 15.41
N ARG A 220 11.07 19.59 16.68
CA ARG A 220 10.64 18.83 17.87
C ARG A 220 9.12 18.68 18.00
N ASN A 221 8.35 19.60 17.40
CA ASN A 221 6.89 19.54 17.40
C ASN A 221 6.34 18.64 16.29
N ASP A 222 7.14 18.26 15.32
CA ASP A 222 6.75 17.32 14.26
C ASP A 222 6.73 15.89 14.81
N LYS A 223 5.54 15.34 15.00
CA LYS A 223 5.32 13.98 15.53
C LYS A 223 5.20 12.92 14.45
N ARG A 224 5.38 13.28 13.18
CA ARG A 224 5.31 12.32 12.07
C ARG A 224 6.41 11.27 12.20
N SER A 225 6.12 10.08 11.69
CA SER A 225 7.06 8.95 11.75
C SER A 225 8.29 9.19 10.86
N LEU A 226 9.47 8.86 11.36
CA LEU A 226 10.73 8.80 10.60
C LEU A 226 11.20 7.34 10.54
N SER A 227 10.33 6.46 10.09
CA SER A 227 10.60 5.03 10.05
C SER A 227 11.41 4.65 8.81
N LEU A 228 12.50 3.94 9.03
CA LEU A 228 13.33 3.33 8.00
C LEU A 228 13.02 1.84 7.84
N GLY A 229 13.27 1.31 6.66
CA GLY A 229 13.18 -0.11 6.36
C GLY A 229 13.63 -0.37 4.93
N ARG A 230 14.31 -1.47 4.72
CA ARG A 230 14.97 -1.84 3.46
C ARG A 230 14.07 -1.62 2.24
N VAL A 231 12.95 -2.32 2.14
CA VAL A 231 12.02 -2.20 1.01
C VAL A 231 11.26 -0.87 1.03
N GLN A 232 10.84 -0.41 2.20
CA GLN A 232 10.03 0.80 2.35
C GLN A 232 10.77 2.06 1.92
N THR A 233 12.03 2.22 2.35
CA THR A 233 12.82 3.43 2.07
C THR A 233 13.24 3.48 0.61
N ALA A 234 13.67 2.36 0.03
CA ALA A 234 13.98 2.27 -1.40
C ALA A 234 12.73 2.53 -2.29
N THR A 235 11.55 2.03 -1.89
CA THR A 235 10.29 2.34 -2.59
C THR A 235 9.96 3.83 -2.52
N LEU A 236 10.13 4.46 -1.34
CA LEU A 236 9.92 5.90 -1.19
C LEU A 236 10.89 6.70 -2.06
N ALA A 237 12.16 6.29 -2.14
CA ALA A 237 13.17 6.95 -2.97
C ALA A 237 12.77 6.98 -4.45
N MET A 238 12.27 5.87 -5.02
CA MET A 238 11.77 5.84 -6.39
C MET A 238 10.61 6.81 -6.64
N ILE A 239 9.68 6.90 -5.67
CA ILE A 239 8.53 7.82 -5.78
C ILE A 239 9.01 9.27 -5.70
N VAL A 240 9.94 9.57 -4.79
CA VAL A 240 10.55 10.90 -4.63
C VAL A 240 11.29 11.33 -5.92
N ASP A 241 12.09 10.45 -6.50
CA ASP A 241 12.80 10.75 -7.75
C ASP A 241 11.83 11.05 -8.91
N HIS A 242 10.74 10.30 -8.98
CA HIS A 242 9.71 10.57 -9.98
C HIS A 242 9.01 11.90 -9.73
N GLU A 243 8.67 12.22 -8.49
CA GLU A 243 8.03 13.49 -8.12
C GLU A 243 8.96 14.68 -8.37
N ILE A 244 10.25 14.59 -8.02
CA ILE A 244 11.23 15.65 -8.29
C ILE A 244 11.35 15.91 -9.79
N ARG A 245 11.37 14.86 -10.64
CA ARG A 245 11.37 15.04 -12.10
C ARG A 245 10.12 15.76 -12.60
N ILE A 246 8.97 15.55 -11.96
CA ILE A 246 7.74 16.30 -12.27
C ILE A 246 7.90 17.75 -11.83
N LEU A 247 8.31 18.00 -10.60
CA LEU A 247 8.37 19.34 -10.01
C LEU A 247 9.43 20.24 -10.66
N SER A 248 10.58 19.66 -11.08
CA SER A 248 11.68 20.37 -11.72
C SER A 248 11.47 20.59 -13.22
N HIS A 249 10.40 20.02 -13.82
CA HIS A 249 10.15 20.13 -15.25
C HIS A 249 9.94 21.59 -15.66
N ARG A 250 10.64 22.00 -16.70
CA ARG A 250 10.47 23.30 -17.40
C ARG A 250 9.74 23.05 -18.71
N PRO A 251 8.57 23.66 -18.93
CA PRO A 251 7.89 23.58 -20.22
C PRO A 251 8.75 24.25 -21.31
N GLU A 252 9.09 23.51 -22.35
CA GLU A 252 9.80 24.00 -23.52
C GLU A 252 8.88 23.98 -24.74
N PRO A 253 8.85 25.05 -25.56
CA PRO A 253 8.02 25.08 -26.75
C PRO A 253 8.60 24.16 -27.83
N PHE A 254 7.70 23.52 -28.57
CA PHE A 254 8.04 22.78 -29.79
C PHE A 254 6.86 22.82 -30.76
N TRP A 255 7.13 22.52 -32.03
CA TRP A 255 6.07 22.36 -33.03
C TRP A 255 5.91 20.87 -33.40
N GLU A 256 4.66 20.46 -33.57
CA GLU A 256 4.29 19.26 -34.29
C GLU A 256 3.68 19.65 -35.63
N LEU A 257 4.10 18.98 -36.69
CA LEU A 257 3.57 19.22 -38.02
C LEU A 257 2.68 18.06 -38.46
N GLU A 258 1.45 18.37 -38.83
CA GLU A 258 0.47 17.42 -39.35
C GLU A 258 0.11 17.80 -40.79
N GLY A 259 0.19 16.85 -41.73
CA GLY A 259 -0.22 17.00 -43.10
C GLY A 259 -1.43 16.15 -43.43
N THR A 260 -2.35 16.68 -44.24
CA THR A 260 -3.49 15.97 -44.83
C THR A 260 -3.21 15.69 -46.28
N PHE A 261 -3.34 14.43 -46.67
CA PHE A 261 -3.04 13.94 -48.03
C PHE A 261 -4.31 13.40 -48.71
N GLU A 262 -4.38 13.58 -50.02
CA GLU A 262 -5.48 13.06 -50.86
C GLU A 262 -4.93 12.32 -52.09
N SER A 263 -5.37 11.08 -52.26
CA SER A 263 -4.96 10.24 -53.38
C SER A 263 -6.12 9.30 -53.78
N GLY A 264 -6.78 9.59 -54.86
CA GLY A 264 -8.04 8.90 -55.29
C GLY A 264 -9.11 9.06 -54.18
N ASP A 265 -9.68 7.96 -53.77
CA ASP A 265 -10.72 7.95 -52.69
C ASP A 265 -10.13 8.01 -51.28
N ALA A 266 -8.81 7.95 -51.12
CA ALA A 266 -8.14 7.99 -49.84
C ALA A 266 -7.83 9.41 -49.40
N LYS A 267 -8.37 9.81 -48.22
CA LYS A 267 -8.04 11.07 -47.53
C LYS A 267 -7.57 10.78 -46.13
N TRP A 268 -6.35 11.14 -45.78
CA TRP A 268 -5.74 10.72 -44.52
C TRP A 268 -4.77 11.77 -43.97
N THR A 269 -4.55 11.78 -42.65
CA THR A 269 -3.61 12.65 -41.98
C THR A 269 -2.37 11.88 -41.52
N ALA A 270 -1.21 12.52 -41.55
CA ALA A 270 0.04 11.96 -41.03
C ALA A 270 0.87 13.03 -40.34
N LYS A 271 1.69 12.62 -39.40
CA LYS A 271 2.63 13.49 -38.69
C LYS A 271 3.99 13.45 -39.37
N TRP A 272 4.62 14.58 -39.42
CA TRP A 272 6.01 14.69 -39.82
C TRP A 272 6.91 13.99 -38.82
N GLU A 273 7.95 13.29 -39.27
CA GLU A 273 8.98 12.63 -38.47
C GLU A 273 10.36 12.83 -39.10
N ARG A 274 11.38 13.05 -38.26
CA ARG A 274 12.79 13.08 -38.74
C ARG A 274 13.20 11.72 -39.27
N ILE A 275 13.77 11.71 -40.45
CA ILE A 275 14.30 10.48 -41.08
C ILE A 275 15.51 10.00 -40.26
N GLY A 276 15.52 8.71 -39.90
CA GLY A 276 16.63 8.07 -39.17
C GLY A 276 16.81 8.51 -37.71
N HIS A 277 15.83 9.21 -37.13
CA HIS A 277 15.87 9.63 -35.73
C HIS A 277 16.06 8.43 -34.77
N LYS A 278 16.89 8.63 -33.75
CA LYS A 278 17.02 7.74 -32.60
C LYS A 278 16.74 8.53 -31.33
N ASP A 279 15.88 7.99 -30.47
CA ASP A 279 15.58 8.59 -29.17
C ASP A 279 16.88 8.68 -28.33
N ASP A 280 17.12 9.87 -27.74
CA ASP A 280 18.23 10.12 -26.84
C ASP A 280 17.71 10.14 -25.40
N PRO A 281 18.16 9.25 -24.52
CA PRO A 281 17.76 9.23 -23.13
C PRO A 281 18.13 10.51 -22.35
N GLU A 282 19.19 11.22 -22.78
CA GLU A 282 19.64 12.47 -22.16
C GLU A 282 18.83 13.67 -22.64
N ARG A 283 18.18 13.55 -23.80
CA ARG A 283 17.33 14.60 -24.40
C ARG A 283 15.93 14.07 -24.71
N PRO A 284 15.14 13.73 -23.70
CA PRO A 284 13.82 13.11 -23.87
C PRO A 284 12.80 14.00 -24.57
N GLU A 285 13.03 15.30 -24.65
CA GLU A 285 12.25 16.28 -25.44
C GLU A 285 12.49 16.15 -26.95
N TYR A 286 13.69 15.74 -27.39
CA TYR A 286 14.07 15.58 -28.79
C TYR A 286 13.53 14.27 -29.36
N LYS A 287 12.33 14.32 -29.92
CA LYS A 287 11.64 13.18 -30.51
C LYS A 287 11.50 13.31 -32.01
N ALA A 288 11.29 12.20 -32.71
CA ALA A 288 11.18 12.16 -34.15
C ALA A 288 10.16 13.18 -34.74
N ASN A 289 9.04 13.37 -34.04
CA ASN A 289 7.92 14.22 -34.47
C ASN A 289 7.91 15.62 -33.84
N ARG A 290 8.98 16.04 -33.16
CA ARG A 290 9.07 17.37 -32.52
C ARG A 290 10.12 18.25 -33.23
N ILE A 291 9.72 19.43 -33.54
CA ILE A 291 10.56 20.49 -34.11
C ILE A 291 10.82 21.47 -32.96
N LEU A 292 12.08 21.61 -32.56
CA LEU A 292 12.48 22.44 -31.39
C LEU A 292 13.05 23.79 -31.80
N ASP A 293 13.43 23.94 -33.06
CA ASP A 293 14.13 25.11 -33.61
C ASP A 293 13.29 25.78 -34.70
N ALA A 294 13.23 27.10 -34.67
CA ALA A 294 12.51 27.88 -35.66
C ALA A 294 13.14 27.76 -37.06
N ASP A 295 14.48 27.70 -37.14
CA ASP A 295 15.20 27.55 -38.44
C ASP A 295 14.88 26.18 -39.07
N GLU A 296 14.80 25.13 -38.28
CA GLU A 296 14.35 23.79 -38.74
C GLU A 296 12.89 23.83 -39.23
N LYS A 297 12.01 24.53 -38.52
CA LYS A 297 10.61 24.73 -38.93
C LYS A 297 10.52 25.42 -40.28
N ASP A 298 11.27 26.54 -40.48
CA ASP A 298 11.25 27.31 -41.68
C ASP A 298 11.84 26.53 -42.88
N LEU A 299 12.86 25.68 -42.64
CA LEU A 299 13.40 24.77 -43.64
C LEU A 299 12.36 23.75 -44.09
N ILE A 300 11.67 23.12 -43.14
CA ILE A 300 10.61 22.15 -43.45
C ILE A 300 9.47 22.82 -44.20
N GLN A 301 9.03 24.02 -43.78
CA GLN A 301 8.01 24.82 -44.45
C GLN A 301 8.39 25.10 -45.90
N SER A 302 9.64 25.54 -46.15
CA SER A 302 10.13 25.87 -47.49
C SER A 302 10.08 24.68 -48.46
N VAL A 303 10.27 23.43 -47.96
CA VAL A 303 10.18 22.23 -48.79
C VAL A 303 8.72 21.85 -49.06
N ILE A 304 7.84 22.04 -48.08
CA ILE A 304 6.42 21.73 -48.22
C ILE A 304 5.76 22.65 -49.24
N ASP A 305 6.09 23.94 -49.20
CA ASP A 305 5.50 24.99 -50.06
C ASP A 305 6.00 24.96 -51.50
N LYS A 306 7.07 24.19 -51.80
CA LYS A 306 7.49 23.98 -53.18
C LYS A 306 6.42 23.24 -53.94
N ASP A 307 6.29 23.58 -55.26
CA ASP A 307 5.46 22.82 -56.18
C ASP A 307 5.89 21.34 -56.24
N GLY A 308 4.93 20.44 -56.39
CA GLY A 308 5.13 18.99 -56.58
C GLY A 308 4.47 18.11 -55.51
N ASP A 309 4.18 16.92 -55.95
CA ASP A 309 3.48 15.90 -55.17
C ASP A 309 4.44 15.15 -54.21
N PHE A 310 3.88 14.59 -53.15
CA PHE A 310 4.59 13.67 -52.30
C PHE A 310 4.53 12.24 -52.89
N THR A 311 5.62 11.51 -52.81
CA THR A 311 5.62 10.09 -53.10
C THR A 311 5.17 9.35 -51.86
N VAL A 312 4.07 8.60 -51.96
CA VAL A 312 3.52 7.80 -50.86
C VAL A 312 3.77 6.32 -51.11
N GLU A 313 4.42 5.70 -50.14
CA GLU A 313 4.59 4.25 -50.07
C GLU A 313 3.74 3.66 -48.91
N GLN A 314 2.95 2.63 -49.17
CA GLN A 314 2.27 1.87 -48.14
C GLN A 314 2.98 0.53 -47.90
N LYS A 315 3.40 0.28 -46.66
CA LYS A 315 3.99 -0.97 -46.18
C LYS A 315 2.96 -1.72 -45.36
N GLU A 316 2.83 -3.00 -45.61
CA GLU A 316 1.93 -3.89 -44.89
C GLU A 316 2.71 -5.02 -44.24
N ARG A 317 2.31 -5.39 -43.04
CA ARG A 317 2.87 -6.55 -42.32
C ARG A 317 1.83 -7.11 -41.35
N ASP A 318 1.93 -8.39 -41.10
CA ASP A 318 1.19 -9.01 -40.01
C ASP A 318 1.99 -8.90 -38.72
N ALA A 319 1.30 -8.52 -37.64
CA ALA A 319 1.85 -8.48 -36.30
C ALA A 319 1.10 -9.46 -35.41
N VAL A 320 1.81 -10.50 -34.96
CA VAL A 320 1.27 -11.53 -34.09
C VAL A 320 1.30 -11.04 -32.66
N GLU A 321 0.16 -11.07 -31.95
CA GLU A 321 0.03 -10.75 -30.54
C GLU A 321 -0.31 -12.01 -29.75
N LYS A 322 0.66 -12.49 -28.96
CA LYS A 322 0.47 -13.67 -28.13
C LYS A 322 -0.55 -13.43 -27.02
N PRO A 323 -1.34 -14.44 -26.61
CA PRO A 323 -2.24 -14.32 -25.48
C PRO A 323 -1.48 -14.02 -24.19
N PRO A 324 -2.10 -13.32 -23.24
CA PRO A 324 -1.51 -13.09 -21.94
C PRO A 324 -1.39 -14.41 -21.17
N LEU A 325 -0.40 -14.53 -20.28
CA LEU A 325 -0.37 -15.58 -19.27
C LEU A 325 -1.45 -15.34 -18.21
N ASN A 326 -1.74 -16.34 -17.39
CA ASN A 326 -2.61 -16.21 -16.22
C ASN A 326 -2.11 -15.10 -15.28
N PHE A 327 -2.93 -14.71 -14.30
CA PHE A 327 -2.52 -13.71 -13.31
C PHE A 327 -1.66 -14.30 -12.21
N ASP A 328 -0.60 -13.56 -11.86
CA ASP A 328 -0.08 -13.50 -10.51
C ASP A 328 -0.75 -12.34 -9.74
N LEU A 329 -0.44 -12.18 -8.45
CA LEU A 329 -1.04 -11.11 -7.65
C LEU A 329 -0.70 -9.71 -8.17
N THR A 330 0.55 -9.47 -8.57
CA THR A 330 1.01 -8.15 -9.02
C THR A 330 0.32 -7.74 -10.32
N THR A 331 0.24 -8.64 -11.28
CA THR A 331 -0.44 -8.36 -12.57
C THR A 331 -1.94 -8.19 -12.39
N LEU A 332 -2.57 -8.96 -11.51
CA LEU A 332 -3.99 -8.79 -11.16
C LEU A 332 -4.25 -7.42 -10.52
N GLN A 333 -3.41 -7.01 -9.57
CA GLN A 333 -3.51 -5.69 -8.93
C GLN A 333 -3.32 -4.55 -9.93
N ARG A 334 -2.36 -4.68 -10.86
CA ARG A 334 -2.11 -3.69 -11.91
C ARG A 334 -3.28 -3.56 -12.86
N GLU A 335 -3.85 -4.67 -13.28
CA GLU A 335 -5.00 -4.65 -14.19
C GLU A 335 -6.24 -4.06 -13.52
N ALA A 336 -6.55 -4.45 -12.29
CA ALA A 336 -7.64 -3.87 -11.51
C ALA A 336 -7.46 -2.36 -11.23
N ASN A 337 -6.22 -1.91 -11.00
CA ASN A 337 -5.91 -0.49 -10.85
C ASN A 337 -6.12 0.28 -12.16
N ASN A 338 -5.69 -0.28 -13.29
CA ASN A 338 -5.87 0.33 -14.60
C ASN A 338 -7.35 0.44 -15.00
N MET A 339 -8.14 -0.61 -14.74
CA MET A 339 -9.56 -0.66 -15.13
C MET A 339 -10.49 0.14 -14.21
N TRP A 340 -10.24 0.07 -12.90
CA TRP A 340 -11.18 0.57 -11.88
C TRP A 340 -10.56 1.51 -10.86
N SER A 341 -9.28 1.85 -11.00
CA SER A 341 -8.50 2.63 -10.01
C SER A 341 -8.51 2.02 -8.59
N TRP A 342 -8.65 0.68 -8.50
CA TRP A 342 -8.58 0.00 -7.21
C TRP A 342 -7.15 0.03 -6.66
N SER A 343 -7.04 0.20 -5.35
CA SER A 343 -5.74 0.02 -4.69
C SER A 343 -5.31 -1.45 -4.69
N ALA A 344 -4.00 -1.68 -4.64
CA ALA A 344 -3.43 -3.02 -4.53
C ALA A 344 -4.01 -3.78 -3.31
N LYS A 345 -4.21 -3.08 -2.19
CA LYS A 345 -4.81 -3.64 -0.97
C LYS A 345 -6.28 -4.04 -1.18
N ARG A 346 -7.09 -3.21 -1.87
CA ARG A 346 -8.48 -3.55 -2.19
C ARG A 346 -8.55 -4.77 -3.07
N THR A 347 -7.76 -4.83 -4.13
CA THR A 347 -7.70 -5.98 -5.04
C THR A 347 -7.33 -7.26 -4.31
N LEU A 348 -6.30 -7.23 -3.45
CA LEU A 348 -5.92 -8.38 -2.62
C LEU A 348 -7.03 -8.81 -1.67
N SER A 349 -7.72 -7.86 -1.03
CA SER A 349 -8.83 -8.19 -0.10
C SER A 349 -9.98 -8.90 -0.82
N VAL A 350 -10.35 -8.43 -2.02
CA VAL A 350 -11.40 -9.05 -2.83
C VAL A 350 -10.96 -10.42 -3.37
N ALA A 351 -9.71 -10.55 -3.82
CA ALA A 351 -9.16 -11.83 -4.27
C ALA A 351 -9.11 -12.87 -3.13
N GLN A 352 -8.74 -12.44 -1.92
CA GLN A 352 -8.80 -13.31 -0.74
C GLN A 352 -10.23 -13.74 -0.40
N GLN A 353 -11.22 -12.85 -0.53
CA GLN A 353 -12.62 -13.20 -0.34
C GLN A 353 -13.09 -14.24 -1.36
N LEU A 354 -12.72 -14.10 -2.64
CA LEU A 354 -13.00 -15.08 -3.68
C LEU A 354 -12.40 -16.44 -3.36
N TYR A 355 -11.18 -16.49 -2.81
CA TYR A 355 -10.51 -17.71 -2.41
C TYR A 355 -11.05 -18.27 -1.09
N ASP A 356 -11.04 -17.49 0.00
CA ASP A 356 -11.31 -17.98 1.36
C ASP A 356 -12.79 -18.28 1.60
N THR A 357 -13.68 -17.38 1.14
CA THR A 357 -15.12 -17.44 1.43
C THR A 357 -15.87 -18.19 0.34
N HIS A 358 -15.68 -17.76 -0.92
CA HIS A 358 -16.47 -18.26 -2.04
C HIS A 358 -15.88 -19.51 -2.69
N LYS A 359 -14.58 -19.78 -2.51
CA LYS A 359 -13.86 -20.90 -3.16
C LYS A 359 -13.94 -20.88 -4.68
N LEU A 360 -13.97 -19.69 -5.27
CA LEU A 360 -14.13 -19.48 -6.72
C LEU A 360 -12.81 -19.36 -7.47
N THR A 361 -11.72 -19.02 -6.77
CA THR A 361 -10.39 -18.86 -7.36
C THR A 361 -9.34 -19.60 -6.54
N THR A 362 -8.18 -19.83 -7.14
CA THR A 362 -6.99 -20.35 -6.47
C THR A 362 -6.37 -19.31 -5.54
N TYR A 363 -5.36 -19.68 -4.78
CA TYR A 363 -4.72 -18.81 -3.79
C TYR A 363 -4.13 -17.54 -4.42
N PRO A 364 -4.50 -16.34 -3.95
CA PRO A 364 -4.17 -15.11 -4.65
C PRO A 364 -2.76 -14.57 -4.40
N ARG A 365 -2.02 -15.05 -3.41
CA ARG A 365 -0.68 -14.54 -3.09
C ARG A 365 0.40 -15.37 -3.78
N THR A 366 0.42 -15.33 -5.08
CA THR A 366 1.41 -16.00 -5.93
C THR A 366 2.17 -15.01 -6.79
N ASP A 367 3.41 -15.33 -7.12
CA ASP A 367 4.24 -14.65 -8.12
C ASP A 367 4.35 -15.47 -9.42
N SER A 368 3.76 -16.67 -9.46
CA SER A 368 3.72 -17.48 -10.68
C SER A 368 2.53 -17.12 -11.55
N ARG A 369 2.76 -17.13 -12.85
CA ARG A 369 1.75 -16.98 -13.91
C ARG A 369 1.52 -18.30 -14.66
N HIS A 370 2.13 -19.39 -14.19
CA HIS A 370 2.13 -20.71 -14.80
C HIS A 370 1.36 -21.70 -13.94
N LEU A 371 0.98 -22.79 -14.55
CA LEU A 371 0.29 -23.92 -13.94
C LEU A 371 1.21 -25.14 -13.92
N PRO A 372 1.10 -26.04 -12.93
CA PRO A 372 1.75 -27.34 -12.94
C PRO A 372 1.26 -28.20 -14.10
N GLU A 373 2.11 -29.10 -14.59
CA GLU A 373 1.81 -29.99 -15.72
C GLU A 373 0.70 -31.01 -15.36
N ASP A 374 0.59 -31.42 -14.09
CA ASP A 374 -0.45 -32.31 -13.58
C ASP A 374 -1.86 -31.68 -13.61
N MET A 375 -1.98 -30.35 -13.82
CA MET A 375 -3.26 -29.65 -13.86
C MET A 375 -3.91 -29.55 -15.25
N ILE A 376 -3.36 -30.14 -16.29
CA ILE A 376 -3.92 -30.04 -17.67
C ILE A 376 -5.35 -30.58 -17.72
N GLU A 377 -5.60 -31.73 -17.10
CA GLU A 377 -6.92 -32.36 -17.10
C GLU A 377 -7.94 -31.56 -16.28
N GLU A 378 -7.54 -31.09 -15.08
CA GLU A 378 -8.38 -30.26 -14.22
C GLU A 378 -8.69 -28.89 -14.86
N THR A 379 -7.74 -28.31 -15.57
CA THR A 379 -7.94 -27.10 -16.39
C THR A 379 -9.04 -27.31 -17.44
N SER A 380 -9.00 -28.43 -18.13
CA SER A 380 -10.02 -28.79 -19.12
C SER A 380 -11.42 -28.97 -18.51
N LYS A 381 -11.52 -29.55 -17.32
CA LYS A 381 -12.78 -29.63 -16.55
C LYS A 381 -13.28 -28.24 -16.14
N THR A 382 -12.38 -27.39 -15.63
CA THR A 382 -12.70 -26.01 -15.25
C THR A 382 -13.27 -25.22 -16.42
N ILE A 383 -12.67 -25.33 -17.62
CA ILE A 383 -13.18 -24.66 -18.83
C ILE A 383 -14.60 -25.12 -19.14
N ARG A 384 -14.89 -26.43 -19.09
CA ARG A 384 -16.26 -26.95 -19.34
C ARG A 384 -17.26 -26.39 -18.31
N GLN A 385 -16.90 -26.33 -17.03
CA GLN A 385 -17.76 -25.82 -15.97
C GLN A 385 -18.06 -24.33 -16.13
N LEU A 386 -17.06 -23.52 -16.50
CA LEU A 386 -17.24 -22.11 -16.80
C LEU A 386 -18.22 -21.85 -17.95
N GLY A 387 -18.41 -22.79 -18.85
CA GLY A 387 -19.38 -22.74 -19.94
C GLY A 387 -20.84 -22.60 -19.50
N ALA A 388 -21.17 -22.92 -18.25
CA ALA A 388 -22.50 -22.64 -17.68
C ALA A 388 -22.78 -21.14 -17.50
N GLN A 389 -21.76 -20.27 -17.56
CA GLN A 389 -21.94 -18.82 -17.50
C GLN A 389 -22.17 -18.25 -18.91
N PRO A 390 -23.35 -17.61 -19.20
CA PRO A 390 -23.68 -17.17 -20.56
C PRO A 390 -22.66 -16.23 -21.19
N ASN A 391 -22.03 -15.36 -20.41
CA ASN A 391 -21.01 -14.41 -20.85
C ASN A 391 -19.64 -15.04 -21.16
N LEU A 392 -19.39 -16.27 -20.71
CA LEU A 392 -18.15 -17.02 -20.96
C LEU A 392 -18.36 -18.18 -21.94
N ASN A 393 -19.61 -18.64 -22.11
CA ASN A 393 -19.98 -19.79 -22.93
C ASN A 393 -19.40 -19.77 -24.34
N PRO A 394 -19.45 -18.68 -25.14
CA PRO A 394 -18.89 -18.68 -26.49
C PRO A 394 -17.38 -18.98 -26.52
N HIS A 395 -16.66 -18.53 -25.49
CA HIS A 395 -15.21 -18.70 -25.38
C HIS A 395 -14.82 -20.10 -24.90
N THR A 396 -15.61 -20.67 -23.97
CA THR A 396 -15.42 -22.06 -23.53
C THR A 396 -15.77 -23.05 -24.61
N THR A 397 -16.86 -22.85 -25.35
CA THR A 397 -17.25 -23.67 -26.49
C THR A 397 -16.14 -23.70 -27.55
N PHE A 398 -15.59 -22.52 -27.90
CA PHE A 398 -14.46 -22.45 -28.81
C PHE A 398 -13.30 -23.34 -28.38
N LEU A 399 -12.90 -23.29 -27.09
CA LEU A 399 -11.79 -24.08 -26.55
C LEU A 399 -12.10 -25.57 -26.49
N ILE A 400 -13.34 -25.94 -26.26
CA ILE A 400 -13.79 -27.34 -26.26
C ILE A 400 -13.71 -27.93 -27.68
N ASP A 401 -14.17 -27.17 -28.67
CA ASP A 401 -14.26 -27.63 -30.06
C ASP A 401 -12.90 -27.63 -30.77
N ASN A 402 -12.00 -26.67 -30.46
CA ASN A 402 -10.72 -26.47 -31.13
C ASN A 402 -9.50 -26.93 -30.33
N GLY A 403 -9.69 -27.31 -29.05
CA GLY A 403 -8.59 -27.64 -28.13
C GLY A 403 -7.89 -26.43 -27.55
N LEU A 404 -7.01 -26.69 -26.57
CA LEU A 404 -6.24 -25.67 -25.88
C LEU A 404 -5.00 -25.28 -26.71
N SER A 405 -4.85 -23.99 -26.97
CA SER A 405 -3.61 -23.43 -27.54
C SER A 405 -2.61 -23.08 -26.42
N ASN A 406 -1.33 -22.95 -26.79
CA ASN A 406 -0.30 -22.45 -25.87
C ASN A 406 -0.10 -23.29 -24.58
N VAL A 407 -0.34 -24.60 -24.64
CA VAL A 407 -0.26 -25.52 -23.50
C VAL A 407 1.13 -25.45 -22.85
N THR A 408 2.21 -25.68 -23.61
CA THR A 408 3.60 -25.63 -23.07
C THR A 408 4.02 -24.27 -22.52
N ARG A 409 3.33 -23.20 -22.93
CA ARG A 409 3.59 -21.85 -22.42
C ARG A 409 2.91 -21.62 -21.07
N ASN A 410 1.73 -22.19 -20.84
CA ASN A 410 0.94 -22.03 -19.62
C ASN A 410 1.32 -23.05 -18.55
N PHE A 411 1.64 -24.30 -18.91
CA PHE A 411 2.04 -25.36 -17.99
C PHE A 411 3.56 -25.50 -17.99
N ASN A 412 4.17 -25.27 -16.83
CA ASN A 412 5.62 -25.33 -16.66
C ASN A 412 5.99 -25.41 -15.18
N ASP A 413 6.29 -26.60 -14.67
CA ASP A 413 6.63 -26.85 -13.26
C ASP A 413 7.84 -26.02 -12.79
N LYS A 414 8.84 -25.80 -13.65
CA LYS A 414 10.05 -25.02 -13.30
C LYS A 414 9.77 -23.54 -13.06
N LYS A 415 8.62 -23.03 -13.54
CA LYS A 415 8.19 -21.63 -13.39
C LYS A 415 7.07 -21.45 -12.35
N VAL A 416 6.61 -22.54 -11.77
CA VAL A 416 5.73 -22.50 -10.60
C VAL A 416 6.63 -22.30 -9.37
N SER A 417 6.31 -21.27 -8.57
CA SER A 417 7.01 -20.99 -7.31
C SER A 417 6.31 -21.72 -6.14
N ASP A 418 5.95 -20.99 -5.12
CA ASP A 418 5.24 -21.48 -3.92
C ASP A 418 3.81 -21.92 -4.25
N HIS A 419 3.19 -21.19 -5.20
CA HIS A 419 1.82 -21.40 -5.68
C HIS A 419 1.77 -21.14 -7.17
N TYR A 420 0.87 -21.84 -7.85
CA TYR A 420 0.61 -21.60 -9.26
C TYR A 420 -0.30 -20.36 -9.45
N ALA A 421 -0.55 -20.02 -10.71
CA ALA A 421 -1.29 -18.82 -11.11
C ALA A 421 -2.70 -18.73 -10.51
N ILE A 422 -3.22 -17.50 -10.43
CA ILE A 422 -4.60 -17.21 -10.00
C ILE A 422 -5.54 -17.56 -11.16
N ILE A 423 -6.31 -18.62 -10.96
CA ILE A 423 -7.29 -19.14 -11.94
C ILE A 423 -8.64 -19.44 -11.25
N PRO A 424 -9.76 -19.55 -12.00
CA PRO A 424 -11.01 -20.04 -11.42
C PRO A 424 -10.89 -21.54 -11.09
N THR A 425 -11.66 -21.98 -10.05
CA THR A 425 -11.69 -23.37 -9.59
C THR A 425 -12.72 -24.24 -10.34
N GLY A 426 -13.51 -23.66 -11.24
CA GLY A 426 -14.64 -24.32 -11.87
C GLY A 426 -15.95 -24.23 -11.07
N LYS A 427 -15.89 -23.96 -9.78
CA LYS A 427 -17.10 -23.66 -9.00
C LYS A 427 -17.82 -22.46 -9.59
N LEU A 428 -19.12 -22.54 -9.76
CA LEU A 428 -19.93 -21.44 -10.26
C LEU A 428 -20.20 -20.43 -9.14
N PRO A 429 -20.26 -19.12 -9.45
CA PRO A 429 -20.61 -18.10 -8.50
C PRO A 429 -22.02 -18.31 -7.92
N ASP A 430 -22.17 -18.15 -6.61
CA ASP A 430 -23.46 -18.02 -5.95
C ASP A 430 -24.11 -16.68 -6.35
N THR A 431 -25.44 -16.59 -6.24
CA THR A 431 -26.22 -15.38 -6.63
C THR A 431 -25.87 -14.14 -5.81
N ASP A 432 -25.19 -14.29 -4.68
CA ASP A 432 -24.94 -13.25 -3.68
C ASP A 432 -23.52 -12.65 -3.70
N LEU A 433 -22.79 -12.78 -4.83
CA LEU A 433 -21.51 -12.11 -4.99
C LEU A 433 -21.68 -10.59 -4.99
N ASN A 434 -20.92 -9.90 -4.15
CA ASN A 434 -20.88 -8.45 -4.20
C ASN A 434 -20.29 -7.93 -5.53
N PRO A 435 -20.60 -6.70 -5.95
CA PRO A 435 -20.16 -6.17 -7.25
C PRO A 435 -18.65 -6.19 -7.49
N ASP A 436 -17.84 -6.01 -6.44
CA ASP A 436 -16.38 -6.06 -6.54
C ASP A 436 -15.89 -7.48 -6.80
N ALA A 437 -16.43 -8.46 -6.08
CA ALA A 437 -16.11 -9.86 -6.26
C ALA A 437 -16.52 -10.36 -7.65
N THR A 438 -17.70 -9.94 -8.13
CA THR A 438 -18.18 -10.27 -9.50
C THR A 438 -17.23 -9.73 -10.56
N LYS A 439 -16.83 -8.45 -10.46
CA LYS A 439 -15.89 -7.84 -11.42
C LYS A 439 -14.53 -8.54 -11.45
N LEU A 440 -13.99 -8.83 -10.26
CA LEU A 440 -12.67 -9.45 -10.16
C LEU A 440 -12.69 -10.90 -10.65
N TYR A 441 -13.76 -11.64 -10.34
CA TYR A 441 -13.95 -13.01 -10.82
C TYR A 441 -14.10 -13.07 -12.35
N ASP A 442 -14.90 -12.17 -12.97
CA ASP A 442 -15.02 -12.09 -14.44
C ASP A 442 -13.66 -11.76 -15.09
N LEU A 443 -12.89 -10.82 -14.50
CA LEU A 443 -11.55 -10.49 -14.98
C LEU A 443 -10.61 -11.70 -14.95
N ILE A 444 -10.58 -12.45 -13.83
CA ILE A 444 -9.75 -13.65 -13.67
C ILE A 444 -10.18 -14.72 -14.66
N SER A 445 -11.48 -14.97 -14.80
CA SER A 445 -12.03 -15.99 -15.69
C SER A 445 -11.75 -15.69 -17.17
N ARG A 446 -11.90 -14.44 -17.59
CA ARG A 446 -11.55 -14.01 -18.96
C ARG A 446 -10.07 -14.11 -19.23
N GLN A 447 -9.22 -13.76 -18.26
CA GLN A 447 -7.76 -13.90 -18.42
C GLN A 447 -7.37 -15.37 -18.59
N PHE A 448 -7.94 -16.24 -17.78
CA PHE A 448 -7.73 -17.68 -17.83
C PHE A 448 -8.13 -18.26 -19.19
N LEU A 449 -9.33 -17.96 -19.66
CA LEU A 449 -9.77 -18.43 -21.00
C LEU A 449 -8.90 -17.85 -22.11
N ALA A 450 -8.58 -16.56 -22.05
CA ALA A 450 -7.74 -15.89 -23.05
C ALA A 450 -6.35 -16.54 -23.17
N SER A 451 -5.78 -17.05 -22.08
CA SER A 451 -4.44 -17.64 -22.07
C SER A 451 -4.34 -18.92 -22.91
N PHE A 452 -5.46 -19.60 -23.15
CA PHE A 452 -5.56 -20.83 -23.95
C PHE A 452 -6.13 -20.62 -25.35
N HIS A 453 -6.51 -19.40 -25.72
CA HIS A 453 -6.90 -19.05 -27.07
C HIS A 453 -5.67 -18.90 -27.97
N PRO A 454 -5.81 -19.04 -29.31
CA PRO A 454 -4.73 -18.80 -30.26
C PRO A 454 -4.31 -17.33 -30.28
N ASP A 455 -3.17 -17.09 -30.92
CA ASP A 455 -2.62 -15.74 -31.10
C ASP A 455 -3.60 -14.84 -31.85
N ALA A 456 -3.62 -13.56 -31.52
CA ALA A 456 -4.32 -12.56 -32.32
C ALA A 456 -3.37 -12.04 -33.42
N VAL A 457 -3.90 -11.80 -34.61
CA VAL A 457 -3.10 -11.26 -35.72
C VAL A 457 -3.66 -9.91 -36.13
N TRP A 458 -2.78 -8.93 -36.17
CA TRP A 458 -3.07 -7.57 -36.60
C TRP A 458 -2.47 -7.32 -37.97
N LYS A 459 -3.28 -6.83 -38.90
CA LYS A 459 -2.77 -6.22 -40.11
C LYS A 459 -2.31 -4.80 -39.78
N VAL A 460 -1.03 -4.52 -39.96
CA VAL A 460 -0.41 -3.22 -39.71
C VAL A 460 -0.09 -2.61 -41.07
N GLU A 461 -0.68 -1.46 -41.34
CA GLU A 461 -0.48 -0.70 -42.55
C GLU A 461 0.22 0.62 -42.19
N LYS A 462 1.39 0.89 -42.75
CA LYS A 462 2.15 2.15 -42.54
C LYS A 462 2.25 2.88 -43.87
N ARG A 463 1.71 4.11 -43.94
CA ARG A 463 1.93 5.06 -45.05
C ARG A 463 3.06 5.98 -44.71
N ILE A 464 3.94 6.19 -45.69
CA ILE A 464 5.09 7.06 -45.63
C ILE A 464 5.00 7.98 -46.85
N ALA A 465 4.75 9.26 -46.60
CA ALA A 465 4.74 10.28 -47.65
C ALA A 465 6.05 11.04 -47.60
N THR A 466 6.79 11.06 -48.68
CA THR A 466 8.12 11.70 -48.74
C THR A 466 8.17 12.74 -49.87
N LYS A 467 8.81 13.87 -49.56
CA LYS A 467 9.14 14.90 -50.55
C LYS A 467 10.53 15.44 -50.19
N GLU A 468 11.47 15.35 -51.12
CA GLU A 468 12.88 15.64 -50.82
C GLU A 468 13.37 14.87 -49.59
N ASN A 469 13.83 15.55 -48.56
CA ASN A 469 14.31 15.00 -47.28
C ASN A 469 13.26 15.10 -46.14
N GLN A 470 12.01 15.41 -46.48
CA GLN A 470 10.90 15.46 -45.49
C GLN A 470 10.04 14.21 -45.60
N GLN A 471 9.59 13.71 -44.44
CA GLN A 471 8.73 12.53 -44.38
C GLN A 471 7.58 12.75 -43.40
N PHE A 472 6.40 12.25 -43.77
CA PHE A 472 5.21 12.14 -42.94
C PHE A 472 4.81 10.70 -42.80
N THR A 473 4.50 10.24 -41.59
CA THR A 473 4.16 8.85 -41.33
C THR A 473 2.81 8.69 -40.65
N LYS A 474 2.11 7.62 -40.99
CA LYS A 474 0.92 7.17 -40.29
C LYS A 474 0.87 5.66 -40.29
N GLU A 475 0.81 5.04 -39.11
CA GLU A 475 0.58 3.62 -38.93
C GLU A 475 -0.86 3.38 -38.44
N VAL A 476 -1.56 2.45 -39.04
CA VAL A 476 -2.86 1.97 -38.60
C VAL A 476 -2.81 0.46 -38.40
N ARG A 477 -3.66 -0.04 -37.54
CA ARG A 477 -3.75 -1.46 -37.21
C ARG A 477 -5.20 -1.91 -37.30
N SER A 478 -5.47 -3.01 -37.93
CA SER A 478 -6.77 -3.66 -37.95
C SER A 478 -6.64 -5.11 -37.47
N LEU A 479 -7.61 -5.60 -36.73
CA LEU A 479 -7.60 -6.97 -36.19
C LEU A 479 -8.03 -7.90 -37.32
N SER A 480 -7.09 -8.69 -37.85
CA SER A 480 -7.32 -9.67 -38.93
C SER A 480 -7.84 -11.01 -38.38
N ILE A 481 -7.16 -11.55 -37.36
CA ILE A 481 -7.57 -12.77 -36.67
C ILE A 481 -7.75 -12.41 -35.18
N PRO A 482 -9.00 -12.52 -34.65
CA PRO A 482 -9.28 -12.14 -33.27
C PRO A 482 -8.48 -12.93 -32.24
N GLY A 483 -8.32 -14.26 -32.41
CA GLY A 483 -7.63 -15.09 -31.44
C GLY A 483 -8.12 -14.82 -30.01
N TRP A 484 -7.20 -14.66 -29.04
CA TRP A 484 -7.51 -14.38 -27.65
C TRP A 484 -8.21 -13.01 -27.43
N ARG A 485 -8.12 -12.10 -28.41
CA ARG A 485 -8.82 -10.80 -28.35
C ARG A 485 -10.35 -10.96 -28.46
N ALA A 486 -10.86 -12.10 -28.89
CA ALA A 486 -12.28 -12.41 -28.80
C ALA A 486 -12.77 -12.42 -27.33
N VAL A 487 -11.94 -12.91 -26.41
CA VAL A 487 -12.25 -12.95 -24.96
C VAL A 487 -12.07 -11.59 -24.29
N LYS A 488 -11.02 -10.85 -24.67
CA LYS A 488 -10.68 -9.51 -24.14
C LYS A 488 -10.61 -8.50 -25.30
N PRO A 489 -11.75 -8.04 -25.80
CA PRO A 489 -11.79 -7.17 -26.98
C PRO A 489 -11.13 -5.82 -26.70
N LYS A 490 -10.40 -5.33 -27.68
CA LYS A 490 -9.85 -3.97 -27.70
C LYS A 490 -10.62 -3.15 -28.73
N LYS A 491 -11.23 -2.06 -28.30
CA LYS A 491 -11.90 -1.15 -29.23
C LYS A 491 -10.85 -0.56 -30.18
N GLN A 492 -11.07 -0.71 -31.47
CA GLN A 492 -10.26 -0.14 -32.52
C GLN A 492 -11.17 0.34 -33.63
N LYS A 493 -10.92 1.55 -34.11
CA LYS A 493 -11.52 2.10 -35.32
C LYS A 493 -10.40 2.44 -36.28
N LEU A 494 -10.53 2.04 -37.54
CA LEU A 494 -9.74 2.59 -38.62
C LEU A 494 -10.03 4.08 -38.71
N PRO A 495 -9.03 4.94 -39.00
CA PRO A 495 -9.28 6.34 -39.27
C PRO A 495 -10.27 6.50 -40.44
N GLU A 496 -11.15 7.47 -40.31
CA GLU A 496 -12.05 7.85 -41.40
C GLU A 496 -11.21 8.28 -42.61
N GLY A 497 -11.62 7.85 -43.82
CA GLY A 497 -10.88 8.18 -45.01
C GLY A 497 -9.63 7.33 -45.32
N TRP A 498 -9.32 6.29 -44.56
CA TRP A 498 -8.21 5.36 -44.82
C TRP A 498 -8.49 4.46 -46.01
N GLY A 499 -8.87 5.02 -47.18
CA GLY A 499 -9.17 4.29 -48.41
C GLY A 499 -7.96 3.53 -48.99
N LYS A 500 -8.14 2.82 -50.09
CA LYS A 500 -7.03 2.19 -50.82
C LYS A 500 -6.30 3.25 -51.64
N LEU A 501 -4.96 3.17 -51.70
CA LEU A 501 -4.17 3.96 -52.62
C LEU A 501 -4.42 3.45 -54.05
N PRO A 502 -4.46 4.36 -55.08
CA PRO A 502 -4.67 4.00 -56.47
C PRO A 502 -3.57 3.09 -56.99
N GLN A 503 -2.34 3.28 -56.58
CA GLN A 503 -1.17 2.42 -56.80
C GLN A 503 -0.19 2.55 -55.62
N ASN A 504 0.80 1.69 -55.54
CA ASN A 504 1.80 1.70 -54.47
C ASN A 504 3.21 1.42 -55.06
N PRO A 505 4.12 2.41 -55.11
CA PRO A 505 3.94 3.80 -54.60
C PRO A 505 3.08 4.64 -55.53
N CYS A 506 2.54 5.77 -54.99
CA CYS A 506 1.77 6.74 -55.81
C CYS A 506 2.19 8.19 -55.49
N GLN A 507 1.91 9.10 -56.46
CA GLN A 507 2.03 10.53 -56.21
C GLN A 507 0.75 11.03 -55.53
N THR A 508 0.91 11.89 -54.55
CA THR A 508 -0.17 12.31 -53.66
C THR A 508 -0.03 13.78 -53.32
N LYS A 509 -1.12 14.52 -53.43
CA LYS A 509 -1.15 15.92 -53.03
C LYS A 509 -1.31 16.06 -51.54
N MET A 510 -0.53 16.92 -50.94
CA MET A 510 -0.82 17.46 -49.59
C MET A 510 -1.83 18.58 -49.79
N ILE A 511 -3.02 18.44 -49.26
CA ILE A 511 -4.11 19.41 -49.42
C ILE A 511 -4.17 20.40 -48.25
N GLN A 512 -3.56 20.07 -47.13
CA GLN A 512 -3.51 20.92 -45.94
C GLN A 512 -2.33 20.50 -45.06
N HIS A 513 -1.68 21.46 -44.40
CA HIS A 513 -0.75 21.20 -43.31
C HIS A 513 -0.93 22.22 -42.18
N GLU A 514 -0.51 21.84 -40.99
CA GLU A 514 -0.66 22.67 -39.80
C GLU A 514 0.53 22.43 -38.83
N PHE A 515 1.25 23.53 -38.51
CA PHE A 515 2.22 23.54 -37.42
C PHE A 515 1.50 23.89 -36.12
N LYS A 516 1.39 22.90 -35.25
CA LYS A 516 0.81 23.07 -33.92
C LYS A 516 1.91 23.38 -32.92
N GLU A 517 1.85 24.57 -32.34
CA GLU A 517 2.74 24.92 -31.25
C GLU A 517 2.24 24.27 -29.94
N GLU A 518 3.10 23.53 -29.31
CA GLU A 518 2.86 22.81 -28.07
C GLU A 518 3.99 23.08 -27.07
N LYS A 519 3.78 22.78 -25.80
CA LYS A 519 4.84 22.81 -24.78
C LYS A 519 5.04 21.42 -24.21
N THR A 520 6.30 21.10 -23.90
CA THR A 520 6.60 19.84 -23.23
C THR A 520 5.86 19.75 -21.88
N LYS A 521 5.37 18.57 -21.54
CA LYS A 521 4.61 18.32 -20.31
C LYS A 521 5.45 17.48 -19.36
N PRO A 522 5.34 17.69 -18.04
CA PRO A 522 6.02 16.84 -17.07
C PRO A 522 5.54 15.38 -17.20
N PRO A 523 6.35 14.41 -16.75
CA PRO A 523 5.90 13.02 -16.67
C PRO A 523 4.59 12.91 -15.89
N GLY A 524 3.69 12.03 -16.33
CA GLY A 524 2.47 11.76 -15.58
C GLY A 524 2.79 11.15 -14.20
N ARG A 525 2.04 11.52 -13.16
CA ARG A 525 2.21 10.92 -11.83
C ARG A 525 1.97 9.42 -11.86
N LEU A 526 2.75 8.70 -11.06
CA LEU A 526 2.59 7.27 -10.90
C LEU A 526 1.18 6.94 -10.38
N LYS A 527 0.58 5.90 -10.94
CA LYS A 527 -0.53 5.17 -10.31
C LYS A 527 0.03 3.96 -9.58
N GLU A 528 -0.76 3.31 -8.72
CA GLU A 528 -0.30 2.10 -8.04
C GLU A 528 0.16 1.01 -9.02
N ALA A 529 -0.49 0.87 -10.17
CA ALA A 529 -0.05 -0.05 -11.23
C ALA A 529 1.38 0.24 -11.72
N GLY A 530 1.71 1.50 -11.93
CA GLY A 530 3.07 1.93 -12.30
C GLY A 530 4.08 1.70 -11.18
N LEU A 531 3.71 2.02 -9.94
CA LEU A 531 4.55 1.79 -8.77
C LEU A 531 4.83 0.31 -8.55
N LEU A 532 3.81 -0.55 -8.62
CA LEU A 532 3.98 -2.01 -8.52
C LEU A 532 4.91 -2.55 -9.61
N ARG A 533 4.81 -2.00 -10.84
CA ARG A 533 5.75 -2.35 -11.92
C ARG A 533 7.18 -1.93 -11.60
N LEU A 534 7.40 -0.71 -11.06
CA LEU A 534 8.73 -0.27 -10.64
C LEU A 534 9.29 -1.14 -9.52
N MET A 535 8.48 -1.50 -8.53
CA MET A 535 8.89 -2.42 -7.47
C MET A 535 9.25 -3.81 -8.02
N GLU A 536 8.50 -4.32 -8.99
CA GLU A 536 8.74 -5.62 -9.61
C GLU A 536 10.00 -5.64 -10.46
N HIS A 537 10.32 -4.51 -11.10
CA HIS A 537 11.41 -4.39 -12.07
C HIS A 537 12.58 -3.51 -11.59
N ALA A 538 12.66 -3.23 -10.31
CA ALA A 538 13.73 -2.39 -9.76
C ALA A 538 15.14 -2.88 -10.17
N GLY A 539 15.32 -4.20 -10.32
CA GLY A 539 16.58 -4.79 -10.78
C GLY A 539 16.97 -4.51 -12.24
N LYS A 540 16.03 -4.00 -13.08
CA LYS A 540 16.37 -3.67 -14.49
C LYS A 540 17.25 -2.42 -14.64
N LYS A 541 17.48 -1.66 -13.59
CA LYS A 541 18.39 -0.51 -13.57
C LYS A 541 19.80 -0.84 -13.11
N ILE A 542 20.10 -2.11 -12.90
CA ILE A 542 21.40 -2.59 -12.44
C ILE A 542 22.22 -2.98 -13.65
N ASP A 543 23.48 -2.52 -13.70
CA ASP A 543 24.42 -2.84 -14.81
C ASP A 543 24.98 -4.26 -14.69
N ASP A 544 24.86 -4.89 -13.52
CA ASP A 544 25.28 -6.27 -13.26
C ASP A 544 24.16 -7.24 -13.65
N GLU A 545 24.43 -8.13 -14.63
CA GLU A 545 23.46 -9.07 -15.18
C GLU A 545 23.02 -10.14 -14.16
N ASP A 546 23.91 -10.58 -13.26
CA ASP A 546 23.59 -11.59 -12.26
C ASP A 546 22.69 -11.00 -11.19
N LEU A 547 22.96 -9.77 -10.76
CA LEU A 547 22.17 -9.04 -9.80
C LEU A 547 20.78 -8.68 -10.37
N ALA A 548 20.71 -8.25 -11.63
CA ALA A 548 19.46 -8.00 -12.33
C ALA A 548 18.63 -9.29 -12.49
N ALA A 549 19.27 -10.42 -12.74
CA ALA A 549 18.61 -11.72 -12.83
C ALA A 549 18.06 -12.18 -11.47
N ALA A 550 18.78 -11.94 -10.37
CA ALA A 550 18.33 -12.24 -9.01
C ALA A 550 17.11 -11.41 -8.61
N MET A 551 17.04 -10.16 -9.06
CA MET A 551 15.87 -9.27 -8.85
C MET A 551 14.71 -9.59 -9.79
N LYS A 552 14.95 -10.26 -10.90
CA LYS A 552 13.91 -10.61 -11.87
C LYS A 552 12.87 -11.57 -11.23
N GLY A 553 11.65 -11.09 -11.10
CA GLY A 553 10.55 -11.84 -10.46
C GLY A 553 10.44 -11.68 -8.93
N LYS A 554 11.45 -11.12 -8.25
CA LYS A 554 11.39 -10.84 -6.81
C LYS A 554 11.23 -9.35 -6.51
N GLY A 555 11.94 -8.48 -7.22
CA GLY A 555 11.86 -7.04 -7.10
C GLY A 555 12.01 -6.52 -5.67
N LEU A 556 11.48 -5.33 -5.41
CA LEU A 556 11.36 -4.76 -4.06
C LEU A 556 10.12 -5.33 -3.37
N GLY A 557 10.34 -6.12 -2.33
CA GLY A 557 9.29 -6.85 -1.62
C GLY A 557 8.66 -7.98 -2.47
N THR A 558 7.99 -8.89 -1.78
CA THR A 558 7.23 -9.96 -2.43
C THR A 558 5.86 -9.46 -2.89
N PRO A 559 5.16 -10.13 -3.80
CA PRO A 559 3.79 -9.78 -4.17
C PRO A 559 2.87 -9.60 -2.96
N ALA A 560 3.00 -10.45 -1.95
CA ALA A 560 2.22 -10.39 -0.73
C ALA A 560 2.47 -9.12 0.12
N THR A 561 3.68 -8.53 0.05
CA THR A 561 4.11 -7.42 0.93
C THR A 561 4.10 -6.05 0.26
N ARG A 562 4.07 -5.97 -1.08
CA ARG A 562 4.10 -4.69 -1.84
C ARG A 562 2.92 -3.79 -1.48
N ALA A 563 1.70 -4.34 -1.46
CA ALA A 563 0.50 -3.57 -1.08
C ALA A 563 0.61 -2.98 0.33
N ASP A 564 1.08 -3.76 1.30
CA ASP A 564 1.27 -3.29 2.67
C ASP A 564 2.39 -2.24 2.79
N THR A 565 3.43 -2.33 1.97
CA THR A 565 4.49 -1.30 1.89
C THR A 565 3.91 0.04 1.43
N ILE A 566 3.08 0.04 0.38
CA ILE A 566 2.41 1.25 -0.12
C ILE A 566 1.50 1.85 0.97
N GLU A 567 0.67 1.03 1.62
CA GLU A 567 -0.22 1.50 2.69
C GLU A 567 0.53 2.01 3.92
N LYS A 568 1.68 1.42 4.27
CA LYS A 568 2.57 1.93 5.33
C LYS A 568 3.15 3.30 4.98
N LEU A 569 3.58 3.51 3.74
CA LEU A 569 4.08 4.82 3.29
C LEU A 569 2.98 5.89 3.37
N ILE A 570 1.73 5.55 2.98
CA ILE A 570 0.56 6.44 3.09
C ILE A 570 0.23 6.73 4.55
N SER A 571 0.12 5.71 5.40
CA SER A 571 -0.25 5.87 6.82
C SER A 571 0.78 6.67 7.63
N ARG A 572 2.03 6.71 7.16
CA ARG A 572 3.12 7.48 7.74
C ARG A 572 3.30 8.87 7.10
N GLU A 573 2.39 9.25 6.21
CA GLU A 573 2.38 10.54 5.53
C GLU A 573 3.63 10.82 4.67
N PHE A 574 4.35 9.78 4.22
CA PHE A 574 5.45 9.93 3.27
C PHE A 574 4.96 10.14 1.83
N ILE A 575 3.83 9.52 1.50
CA ILE A 575 3.16 9.65 0.21
C ILE A 575 1.65 9.85 0.41
N ASN A 576 1.01 10.45 -0.58
CA ASN A 576 -0.44 10.60 -0.65
C ASN A 576 -1.00 9.86 -1.85
N ARG A 577 -2.27 9.43 -1.73
CA ARG A 577 -3.08 8.94 -2.85
C ARG A 577 -4.00 10.07 -3.30
N GLY A 578 -3.74 10.62 -4.48
CA GLY A 578 -4.52 11.69 -5.10
C GLY A 578 -5.70 11.17 -5.92
N LYS A 579 -6.38 12.10 -6.61
CA LYS A 579 -7.50 11.80 -7.52
C LYS A 579 -7.11 10.80 -8.61
N GLY A 580 -8.01 9.88 -8.96
CA GLY A 580 -7.76 8.84 -9.96
C GLY A 580 -6.72 7.80 -9.53
N GLY A 581 -6.37 7.74 -8.24
CA GLY A 581 -5.41 6.78 -7.70
C GLY A 581 -3.94 7.12 -7.97
N SER A 582 -3.62 8.39 -8.28
CA SER A 582 -2.25 8.85 -8.43
C SER A 582 -1.48 8.80 -7.12
N ILE A 583 -0.21 8.44 -7.17
CA ILE A 583 0.71 8.42 -6.02
C ILE A 583 1.62 9.64 -6.11
N GLN A 584 1.76 10.34 -4.99
CA GLN A 584 2.57 11.54 -4.88
C GLN A 584 3.44 11.48 -3.62
N ALA A 585 4.70 11.86 -3.74
CA ALA A 585 5.55 12.09 -2.57
C ALA A 585 5.10 13.37 -1.83
N THR A 586 5.04 13.32 -0.50
CA THR A 586 4.82 14.51 0.31
C THR A 586 6.13 15.25 0.56
N ALA A 587 6.07 16.50 0.98
CA ALA A 587 7.26 17.24 1.44
C ALA A 587 7.99 16.50 2.57
N HIS A 588 7.26 15.78 3.42
CA HIS A 588 7.85 14.93 4.45
C HIS A 588 8.65 13.76 3.87
N GLY A 589 8.11 13.10 2.83
CA GLY A 589 8.81 12.01 2.13
C GLY A 589 10.04 12.51 1.37
N ILE A 590 9.91 13.62 0.64
CA ILE A 590 11.01 14.22 -0.13
C ILE A 590 12.16 14.63 0.82
N LYS A 591 11.84 15.34 1.88
CA LYS A 591 12.81 15.74 2.91
C LYS A 591 13.55 14.55 3.53
N MET A 592 12.83 13.46 3.81
CA MET A 592 13.42 12.25 4.39
C MET A 592 14.48 11.65 3.47
N ILE A 593 14.17 11.52 2.18
CA ILE A 593 15.10 10.97 1.20
C ILE A 593 16.25 11.91 0.92
N ASP A 594 16.00 13.23 0.83
CA ASP A 594 17.05 14.23 0.64
C ASP A 594 18.09 14.18 1.79
N ILE A 595 17.64 14.16 3.05
CA ILE A 595 18.52 14.04 4.21
C ILE A 595 19.32 12.72 4.17
N LEU A 596 18.68 11.59 3.90
CA LEU A 596 19.34 10.29 3.87
C LEU A 596 20.41 10.18 2.77
N ARG A 597 20.21 10.83 1.64
CA ARG A 597 21.18 10.85 0.54
C ARG A 597 22.38 11.75 0.81
N ARG A 598 22.22 12.78 1.65
CA ARG A 598 23.32 13.66 2.09
C ARG A 598 24.16 13.07 3.22
N ILE A 599 23.59 12.12 3.96
CA ILE A 599 24.36 11.25 4.83
C ILE A 599 24.91 10.12 3.95
N PRO A 600 26.22 9.82 3.94
CA PRO A 600 26.81 8.85 3.00
C PRO A 600 26.41 7.39 3.35
N VAL A 601 25.11 7.10 3.32
CA VAL A 601 24.49 5.77 3.57
C VAL A 601 23.54 5.47 2.42
N ASN A 602 24.11 5.33 1.22
CA ASN A 602 23.31 5.23 -0.02
C ASN A 602 22.48 3.94 -0.12
N TRP A 603 22.91 2.86 0.52
CA TRP A 603 22.28 1.56 0.40
C TRP A 603 20.81 1.52 0.85
N ILE A 604 20.43 2.32 1.87
CA ILE A 604 19.06 2.32 2.39
C ILE A 604 18.05 3.00 1.45
N THR A 605 18.52 3.88 0.56
CA THR A 605 17.71 4.58 -0.44
C THR A 605 17.82 3.97 -1.84
N SER A 606 18.75 3.00 -2.06
CA SER A 606 18.98 2.37 -3.36
C SER A 606 18.15 1.11 -3.54
N PRO A 607 17.30 1.06 -4.58
CA PRO A 607 16.63 -0.18 -4.98
C PRO A 607 17.63 -1.29 -5.38
N GLU A 608 18.75 -0.92 -5.99
CA GLU A 608 19.79 -1.80 -6.50
C GLU A 608 20.46 -2.55 -5.34
N LEU A 609 20.93 -1.81 -4.34
CA LEU A 609 21.59 -2.41 -3.16
C LEU A 609 20.61 -3.24 -2.29
N THR A 610 19.32 -2.91 -2.30
CA THR A 610 18.30 -3.80 -1.73
C THR A 610 18.22 -5.13 -2.49
N GLY A 611 18.41 -5.10 -3.79
CA GLY A 611 18.50 -6.30 -4.63
C GLY A 611 19.72 -7.15 -4.35
N GLU A 612 20.86 -6.54 -4.08
CA GLU A 612 22.07 -7.23 -3.69
C GLU A 612 21.87 -8.04 -2.40
N MET A 613 21.26 -7.42 -1.38
CA MET A 613 20.91 -8.15 -0.16
C MET A 613 19.98 -9.34 -0.42
N GLU A 614 19.01 -9.20 -1.31
CA GLU A 614 18.10 -10.29 -1.68
C GLU A 614 18.80 -11.37 -2.50
N SER A 615 19.74 -10.99 -3.36
CA SER A 615 20.61 -11.92 -4.09
C SER A 615 21.46 -12.77 -3.14
N LYS A 616 22.11 -12.15 -2.15
CA LYS A 616 22.90 -12.85 -1.12
C LYS A 616 22.03 -13.84 -0.33
N LEU A 617 20.80 -13.46 0.04
CA LEU A 617 19.84 -14.40 0.64
C LEU A 617 19.49 -15.59 -0.28
N GLY A 618 19.46 -15.36 -1.60
CA GLY A 618 19.29 -16.43 -2.58
C GLY A 618 20.50 -17.38 -2.62
N LEU A 619 21.70 -16.88 -2.38
CA LEU A 619 22.90 -17.70 -2.26
C LEU A 619 22.90 -18.52 -0.96
N VAL A 620 22.46 -17.95 0.16
CA VAL A 620 22.26 -18.69 1.42
C VAL A 620 21.24 -19.83 1.23
N GLN A 621 20.14 -19.57 0.56
CA GLN A 621 19.12 -20.59 0.25
C GLN A 621 19.64 -21.74 -0.60
N LYS A 622 20.71 -21.51 -1.38
CA LYS A 622 21.36 -22.53 -2.23
C LYS A 622 22.55 -23.21 -1.54
N GLY A 623 22.86 -22.87 -0.29
CA GLY A 623 24.04 -23.37 0.42
C GLY A 623 25.38 -22.86 -0.13
N ILE A 624 25.37 -21.81 -0.98
CA ILE A 624 26.59 -21.22 -1.57
C ILE A 624 27.22 -20.22 -0.59
N GLU A 625 26.40 -19.50 0.16
CA GLU A 625 26.82 -18.58 1.21
C GLU A 625 26.28 -19.04 2.56
N THR A 626 26.99 -18.71 3.67
CA THR A 626 26.55 -19.05 5.01
C THR A 626 25.66 -17.95 5.62
N ARG A 627 24.78 -18.36 6.55
CA ARG A 627 23.99 -17.43 7.35
C ARG A 627 24.87 -16.46 8.15
N GLU A 628 26.00 -16.96 8.70
CA GLU A 628 26.93 -16.17 9.51
C GLU A 628 27.54 -15.04 8.69
N SER A 629 28.02 -15.32 7.47
CA SER A 629 28.58 -14.32 6.56
C SER A 629 27.55 -13.25 6.24
N TYR A 630 26.36 -13.64 5.80
CA TYR A 630 25.27 -12.71 5.48
C TYR A 630 24.90 -11.82 6.67
N MET A 631 24.74 -12.39 7.86
CA MET A 631 24.34 -11.62 9.06
C MET A 631 25.47 -10.72 9.56
N THR A 632 26.74 -11.05 9.32
CA THR A 632 27.87 -10.17 9.61
C THR A 632 27.82 -8.92 8.74
N ASP A 633 27.62 -9.06 7.43
CA ASP A 633 27.45 -7.92 6.52
C ASP A 633 26.28 -7.00 6.98
N ILE A 634 25.15 -7.59 7.37
CA ILE A 634 23.99 -6.82 7.85
C ILE A 634 24.30 -6.04 9.14
N LYS A 635 25.02 -6.67 10.08
CA LYS A 635 25.42 -6.01 11.33
C LYS A 635 26.37 -4.83 11.09
N GLU A 636 27.34 -5.01 10.20
CA GLU A 636 28.28 -3.96 9.80
C GLU A 636 27.55 -2.79 9.11
N GLN A 637 26.66 -3.08 8.18
CA GLN A 637 25.84 -2.06 7.50
C GLN A 637 24.95 -1.27 8.48
N VAL A 638 24.38 -1.95 9.47
CA VAL A 638 23.55 -1.27 10.48
C VAL A 638 24.41 -0.46 11.46
N GLN A 639 25.60 -0.94 11.82
CA GLN A 639 26.56 -0.17 12.61
C GLN A 639 26.93 1.12 11.85
N GLU A 640 27.33 1.00 10.59
CA GLU A 640 27.61 2.14 9.72
C GLU A 640 26.45 3.13 9.63
N LEU A 641 25.22 2.64 9.40
CA LEU A 641 24.00 3.46 9.33
C LEU A 641 23.81 4.27 10.62
N VAL A 642 23.93 3.60 11.75
CA VAL A 642 23.72 4.23 13.06
C VAL A 642 24.80 5.29 13.34
N ASP A 643 26.06 4.96 13.11
CA ASP A 643 27.19 5.84 13.37
C ASP A 643 27.18 7.07 12.45
N LYS A 644 26.94 6.88 11.17
CA LYS A 644 26.83 7.99 10.21
C LYS A 644 25.65 8.91 10.51
N ILE A 645 24.49 8.37 10.91
CA ILE A 645 23.34 9.19 11.31
C ILE A 645 23.58 9.89 12.66
N LYS A 646 24.28 9.28 13.63
CA LYS A 646 24.62 9.92 14.91
C LYS A 646 25.58 11.08 14.73
N ASN A 647 26.59 10.88 13.89
CA ASN A 647 27.75 11.79 13.80
C ASN A 647 27.64 12.82 12.68
N HIS A 648 26.51 12.83 11.89
CA HIS A 648 26.37 13.79 10.82
C HIS A 648 26.18 15.23 11.33
N ASP A 649 26.79 16.17 10.66
CA ASP A 649 26.55 17.60 10.87
C ASP A 649 25.64 18.14 9.75
N ARG A 650 24.45 18.61 10.12
CA ARG A 650 23.50 19.18 9.15
C ARG A 650 23.97 20.47 8.53
N SER A 651 24.87 21.20 9.17
CA SER A 651 25.41 22.45 8.67
C SER A 651 26.28 22.24 7.44
N THR A 652 26.83 21.01 7.27
CA THR A 652 27.67 20.65 6.12
C THR A 652 26.91 20.12 4.91
N PHE A 653 25.62 19.80 5.04
CA PHE A 653 24.85 19.13 3.96
C PHE A 653 24.83 19.85 2.62
N TYR A 654 24.98 21.17 2.62
CA TYR A 654 24.88 21.99 1.42
C TYR A 654 26.09 22.93 1.22
N GLN A 655 27.18 22.74 2.00
CA GLN A 655 28.35 23.62 1.95
C GLN A 655 29.13 23.56 0.63
N GLU A 656 29.15 22.38 0.00
CA GLU A 656 29.83 22.15 -1.29
C GLU A 656 28.95 22.52 -2.50
N GLU A 657 27.70 22.90 -2.25
CA GLU A 657 26.75 23.26 -3.30
C GLU A 657 26.95 24.69 -3.76
N GLU A 658 27.00 24.93 -5.06
CA GLU A 658 27.03 26.25 -5.64
C GLU A 658 25.83 27.11 -5.17
N PRO A 659 26.01 28.41 -4.93
CA PRO A 659 24.90 29.31 -4.63
C PRO A 659 23.79 29.23 -5.70
N ILE A 660 22.53 29.28 -5.28
CA ILE A 660 21.38 29.10 -6.16
C ILE A 660 21.11 30.33 -7.02
N GLY A 661 21.51 31.50 -6.53
CA GLY A 661 21.29 32.77 -7.19
C GLY A 661 21.57 33.94 -6.25
N LYS A 662 21.22 35.17 -6.70
CA LYS A 662 21.40 36.37 -5.88
C LYS A 662 20.17 36.68 -5.05
N CYS A 663 20.43 37.14 -3.82
CA CYS A 663 19.37 37.52 -2.90
C CYS A 663 18.60 38.75 -3.45
N PRO A 664 17.28 38.69 -3.49
CA PRO A 664 16.46 39.78 -4.01
C PRO A 664 16.46 41.04 -3.11
N ILE A 665 16.91 40.90 -1.86
CA ILE A 665 16.93 42.00 -0.87
C ILE A 665 18.31 42.71 -0.85
N CYS A 666 19.42 41.96 -0.85
CA CYS A 666 20.75 42.53 -0.60
C CYS A 666 21.83 42.09 -1.61
N SER A 667 21.44 41.39 -2.69
CA SER A 667 22.31 40.92 -3.77
C SER A 667 23.45 39.95 -3.36
N SER A 668 23.52 39.52 -2.07
CA SER A 668 24.42 38.46 -1.62
C SER A 668 23.93 37.10 -2.15
N ASN A 669 24.69 36.04 -1.92
CA ASN A 669 24.31 34.71 -2.38
C ASN A 669 23.09 34.15 -1.61
N VAL A 670 22.27 33.35 -2.31
CA VAL A 670 21.24 32.51 -1.69
C VAL A 670 21.79 31.10 -1.59
N VAL A 671 21.78 30.57 -0.39
CA VAL A 671 22.28 29.23 -0.06
C VAL A 671 21.15 28.32 0.36
N GLU A 672 21.37 27.02 0.20
CA GLU A 672 20.40 26.00 0.52
C GLU A 672 20.57 25.50 1.96
N THR A 673 19.45 25.20 2.63
CA THR A 673 19.40 24.49 3.90
C THR A 673 18.43 23.30 3.81
N VAL A 674 18.34 22.49 4.85
CA VAL A 674 17.41 21.35 4.88
C VAL A 674 15.94 21.77 4.66
N MET A 675 15.55 22.96 5.13
CA MET A 675 14.15 23.41 5.14
C MET A 675 13.85 24.55 4.16
N SER A 676 14.86 25.29 3.77
CA SER A 676 14.67 26.56 3.06
C SER A 676 15.89 26.95 2.23
N TYR A 677 15.68 27.92 1.38
CA TYR A 677 16.70 28.71 0.69
C TYR A 677 16.79 30.05 1.42
N ILE A 678 17.98 30.45 1.85
CA ILE A 678 18.20 31.66 2.66
C ILE A 678 19.33 32.51 2.09
N CYS A 679 19.29 33.80 2.35
CA CYS A 679 20.47 34.65 2.10
C CYS A 679 21.65 34.22 3.00
N GLU A 680 22.86 34.15 2.49
CA GLU A 680 24.07 33.84 3.28
C GLU A 680 24.28 34.79 4.44
N LYS A 681 23.76 36.01 4.37
CA LYS A 681 23.77 37.01 5.43
C LYS A 681 22.59 36.90 6.41
N ASN A 682 21.79 35.85 6.32
CA ASN A 682 20.68 35.61 7.26
C ASN A 682 21.21 34.94 8.52
N GLU A 683 21.33 35.68 9.60
CA GLU A 683 21.80 35.18 10.92
C GLU A 683 20.66 34.65 11.81
N GLY A 684 19.43 34.59 11.27
CA GLY A 684 18.23 34.16 12.01
C GLY A 684 17.69 35.21 12.97
N ARG A 685 16.50 34.97 13.50
CA ARG A 685 15.80 35.81 14.52
C ARG A 685 15.88 37.32 14.26
N ASN A 686 15.61 37.71 13.00
CA ASN A 686 15.62 39.12 12.54
C ASN A 686 17.01 39.82 12.60
N LYS A 687 18.10 39.05 12.51
CA LYS A 687 19.45 39.57 12.31
C LYS A 687 19.92 39.35 10.89
N GLY A 688 20.61 40.31 10.32
CA GLY A 688 21.11 40.27 8.95
C GLY A 688 20.00 40.41 7.90
N CYS A 689 20.15 39.75 6.75
CA CYS A 689 19.18 39.80 5.67
C CYS A 689 17.97 38.87 5.96
N SER A 690 16.76 39.35 5.73
CA SER A 690 15.52 38.61 6.04
C SER A 690 15.05 37.64 4.98
N PHE A 691 15.77 37.49 3.86
CA PHE A 691 15.32 36.61 2.76
C PHE A 691 15.29 35.14 3.19
N VAL A 692 14.10 34.51 3.10
CA VAL A 692 13.86 33.09 3.32
C VAL A 692 12.77 32.60 2.36
N MET A 693 13.06 31.55 1.63
CA MET A 693 12.08 30.81 0.83
C MET A 693 12.00 29.37 1.32
N TRP A 694 10.86 28.95 1.82
CA TRP A 694 10.65 27.59 2.33
C TRP A 694 10.51 26.59 1.21
N LYS A 695 11.21 25.44 1.31
CA LYS A 695 11.13 24.35 0.34
C LYS A 695 9.73 23.72 0.30
N ASP A 696 9.05 23.64 1.43
CA ASP A 696 7.64 23.21 1.54
C ASP A 696 6.76 24.44 1.71
N SER A 697 6.15 24.89 0.62
CA SER A 697 5.29 26.07 0.62
C SER A 697 4.04 25.79 -0.19
N SER A 698 2.87 26.10 0.39
CA SER A 698 1.55 25.97 -0.26
C SER A 698 1.29 24.56 -0.83
N GLY A 699 1.79 23.51 -0.17
CA GLY A 699 1.60 22.12 -0.59
C GLY A 699 2.47 21.67 -1.77
N ARG A 700 3.45 22.52 -2.19
CA ARG A 700 4.45 22.20 -3.21
C ARG A 700 5.85 22.17 -2.58
N TRP A 701 6.66 21.18 -2.98
CA TRP A 701 8.09 21.20 -2.72
C TRP A 701 8.80 22.00 -3.81
N PHE A 702 9.59 23.01 -3.40
CA PHE A 702 10.43 23.80 -4.29
C PHE A 702 11.83 23.18 -4.36
N ASP A 703 12.16 22.65 -5.51
CA ASP A 703 13.47 22.10 -5.83
C ASP A 703 14.45 23.21 -6.21
N ARG A 704 15.74 22.86 -6.25
CA ARG A 704 16.85 23.78 -6.53
C ARG A 704 16.68 24.51 -7.89
N ASN A 705 16.32 23.75 -8.95
CA ASN A 705 16.19 24.31 -10.31
C ASN A 705 15.04 25.31 -10.38
N THR A 706 13.88 24.96 -9.83
CA THR A 706 12.72 25.86 -9.78
C THR A 706 13.04 27.12 -8.97
N THR A 707 13.75 26.97 -7.83
CA THR A 707 14.13 28.12 -6.99
C THR A 707 15.13 29.02 -7.68
N SER A 708 16.13 28.49 -8.38
CA SER A 708 17.07 29.29 -9.18
C SER A 708 16.36 30.13 -10.25
N ARG A 709 15.40 29.55 -10.95
CA ARG A 709 14.55 30.27 -11.92
C ARG A 709 13.76 31.40 -11.26
N ILE A 710 13.13 31.16 -10.11
CA ILE A 710 12.37 32.20 -9.38
C ILE A 710 13.29 33.36 -8.97
N LEU A 711 14.53 33.07 -8.54
CA LEU A 711 15.51 34.12 -8.19
C LEU A 711 15.98 34.92 -9.40
N THR A 712 16.10 34.28 -10.56
CA THR A 712 16.54 34.91 -11.82
C THR A 712 15.41 35.68 -12.46
N ASP A 713 14.28 35.01 -12.73
CA ASP A 713 13.17 35.52 -13.53
C ASP A 713 12.19 36.38 -12.71
N LYS A 714 12.33 36.38 -11.38
CA LYS A 714 11.47 37.03 -10.39
C LYS A 714 10.01 36.53 -10.36
N SER A 715 9.54 35.90 -11.41
CA SER A 715 8.20 35.31 -11.48
C SER A 715 8.19 34.06 -12.38
N ILE A 716 7.28 33.12 -12.07
CA ILE A 716 6.93 32.00 -12.96
C ILE A 716 5.41 31.93 -12.99
N GLU A 717 4.85 32.05 -14.19
CA GLU A 717 3.40 31.90 -14.42
C GLU A 717 3.02 30.44 -14.55
N ASN A 718 1.80 30.08 -14.10
CA ASN A 718 1.22 28.75 -14.22
C ASN A 718 2.14 27.61 -13.74
N LEU A 719 2.89 27.84 -12.65
CA LEU A 719 3.74 26.81 -12.07
C LEU A 719 2.89 25.66 -11.56
N HIS A 720 3.14 24.45 -12.05
CA HIS A 720 2.44 23.23 -11.65
C HIS A 720 2.99 22.65 -10.36
N GLY A 721 2.28 21.64 -9.81
CA GLY A 721 2.75 20.84 -8.67
C GLY A 721 2.17 21.26 -7.33
N PHE A 722 1.25 22.22 -7.30
CA PHE A 722 0.51 22.58 -6.10
C PHE A 722 -0.69 21.67 -5.86
N PHE A 723 -1.07 21.58 -4.61
CA PHE A 723 -2.27 20.83 -4.17
C PHE A 723 -3.09 21.65 -3.22
N SER A 724 -4.38 21.71 -3.52
CA SER A 724 -5.35 22.29 -2.60
C SER A 724 -5.46 21.46 -1.30
N ARG A 725 -6.09 21.98 -0.28
CA ARG A 725 -6.36 21.23 0.97
C ARG A 725 -7.22 19.99 0.77
N SER A 726 -8.01 19.96 -0.32
CA SER A 726 -8.80 18.78 -0.74
C SER A 726 -7.99 17.74 -1.51
N GLY A 727 -6.72 18.02 -1.84
CA GLY A 727 -5.84 17.14 -2.61
C GLY A 727 -6.00 17.28 -4.13
N GLU A 728 -6.71 18.30 -4.62
CA GLU A 728 -6.81 18.58 -6.06
C GLU A 728 -5.55 19.29 -6.55
N PRO A 729 -4.95 18.84 -7.66
CA PRO A 729 -3.81 19.52 -8.26
C PRO A 729 -4.26 20.83 -8.93
N TYR A 730 -3.45 21.86 -8.79
CA TYR A 730 -3.65 23.15 -9.48
C TYR A 730 -2.32 23.77 -9.90
N GLU A 731 -2.38 24.72 -10.80
CA GLU A 731 -1.27 25.55 -11.24
C GLU A 731 -1.51 26.98 -10.77
N THR A 732 -0.42 27.69 -10.44
CA THR A 732 -0.52 29.07 -9.98
C THR A 732 0.77 29.81 -10.20
N ASP A 733 0.69 31.13 -10.20
CA ASP A 733 1.84 32.00 -10.37
C ASP A 733 2.61 32.11 -9.07
N VAL A 734 3.92 32.18 -9.18
CA VAL A 734 4.83 32.48 -8.07
C VAL A 734 5.68 33.70 -8.43
N ARG A 735 5.97 34.54 -7.46
CA ARG A 735 6.80 35.74 -7.67
C ARG A 735 7.55 36.15 -6.41
N ILE A 736 8.57 36.92 -6.63
CA ILE A 736 9.24 37.71 -5.57
C ILE A 736 8.71 39.13 -5.70
N ASP A 737 8.17 39.71 -4.64
CA ASP A 737 7.66 41.08 -4.64
C ASP A 737 8.80 42.13 -4.50
N GLU A 738 8.45 43.41 -4.56
CA GLU A 738 9.39 44.54 -4.46
C GLU A 738 10.15 44.56 -3.11
N THR A 739 9.61 43.93 -2.07
CA THR A 739 10.27 43.79 -0.76
C THR A 739 11.21 42.59 -0.68
N GLY A 740 11.31 41.80 -1.77
CA GLY A 740 12.10 40.57 -1.82
C GLY A 740 11.40 39.35 -1.19
N LYS A 741 10.11 39.45 -0.90
CA LYS A 741 9.34 38.34 -0.30
C LYS A 741 8.82 37.41 -1.39
N PHE A 742 9.00 36.09 -1.16
CA PHE A 742 8.43 35.05 -2.01
C PHE A 742 6.91 34.93 -1.79
N ILE A 743 6.13 35.02 -2.87
CA ILE A 743 4.67 34.95 -2.88
C ILE A 743 4.23 33.84 -3.83
N VAL A 744 3.29 33.01 -3.38
CA VAL A 744 2.53 32.06 -4.20
C VAL A 744 1.14 32.68 -4.41
N ALA A 745 0.76 33.00 -5.64
CA ALA A 745 -0.55 33.56 -5.95
C ALA A 745 -1.63 32.52 -5.56
N GLY A 746 -2.71 32.95 -4.92
CA GLY A 746 -3.76 32.03 -4.43
C GLY A 746 -3.43 31.29 -3.12
N ALA A 747 -2.22 31.39 -2.58
CA ALA A 747 -1.87 30.86 -1.26
C ALA A 747 -2.26 31.78 -0.10
N THR A 748 -2.36 33.05 -0.33
CA THR A 748 -3.10 33.98 0.53
C THR A 748 -4.58 33.77 0.24
N GLN A 749 -5.39 33.61 1.29
CA GLN A 749 -6.87 33.57 1.24
C GLN A 749 -7.37 34.13 -0.09
N GLU A 750 -8.09 33.32 -0.92
CA GLU A 750 -8.83 33.90 -2.05
C GLU A 750 -9.50 35.15 -1.52
N SER A 751 -8.96 36.30 -1.86
CA SER A 751 -9.60 37.56 -1.57
C SER A 751 -10.89 37.52 -2.39
N VAL A 752 -11.98 37.42 -1.69
CA VAL A 752 -13.33 37.50 -2.26
C VAL A 752 -13.33 38.75 -3.11
N LYS A 753 -13.63 38.62 -4.41
CA LYS A 753 -13.69 39.77 -5.31
C LYS A 753 -14.92 40.61 -4.98
N SER A 754 -14.85 41.91 -5.22
CA SER A 754 -16.01 42.81 -5.04
C SER A 754 -17.27 42.36 -5.84
N ASP A 755 -17.03 41.61 -6.94
CA ASP A 755 -18.08 41.11 -7.84
C ASP A 755 -18.70 39.77 -7.42
N ASP A 756 -18.13 39.09 -6.39
CA ASP A 756 -18.69 37.84 -5.86
C ASP A 756 -20.03 38.13 -5.15
N GLU A 757 -20.95 37.15 -5.16
CA GLU A 757 -22.27 37.25 -4.55
C GLU A 757 -22.19 37.57 -3.05
N GLU A 758 -22.99 38.53 -2.57
CA GLU A 758 -23.05 38.93 -1.18
C GLU A 758 -23.83 37.92 -0.32
N LEU A 759 -23.26 37.55 0.84
CA LEU A 759 -23.91 36.65 1.79
C LEU A 759 -24.56 37.40 2.98
N CYS A 760 -23.76 38.22 3.67
CA CYS A 760 -24.20 39.01 4.84
C CYS A 760 -23.12 40.03 5.24
N SER A 761 -23.43 40.97 6.14
CA SER A 761 -22.41 41.86 6.73
C SER A 761 -21.37 41.06 7.53
N CYS A 762 -20.15 41.55 7.57
CA CYS A 762 -19.08 40.89 8.31
C CYS A 762 -19.35 40.91 9.82
N PRO A 763 -19.26 39.78 10.52
CA PRO A 763 -19.47 39.74 11.98
C PRO A 763 -18.29 40.32 12.79
N LYS A 764 -17.22 40.82 12.12
CA LYS A 764 -15.97 41.26 12.78
C LYS A 764 -15.49 42.65 12.43
N CYS A 765 -15.90 43.20 11.31
CA CYS A 765 -15.63 44.59 10.97
C CYS A 765 -16.89 45.26 10.44
N ASP A 766 -17.06 46.53 10.77
CA ASP A 766 -18.27 47.28 10.43
C ASP A 766 -18.35 47.71 8.96
N SER A 767 -17.26 47.60 8.23
CA SER A 767 -17.11 48.10 6.87
C SER A 767 -17.05 47.03 5.78
N GLY A 768 -16.97 45.72 6.16
CA GLY A 768 -16.82 44.61 5.21
C GLY A 768 -18.10 43.78 5.05
N THR A 769 -18.25 43.20 3.86
CA THR A 769 -19.34 42.26 3.52
C THR A 769 -18.75 40.87 3.35
N ILE A 770 -19.40 39.83 3.90
CA ILE A 770 -19.06 38.44 3.62
C ILE A 770 -19.58 38.08 2.23
N ARG A 771 -18.68 37.65 1.37
CA ARG A 771 -18.99 37.24 0.02
C ARG A 771 -18.81 35.75 -0.19
N ILE A 772 -19.46 35.19 -1.21
CA ILE A 772 -19.46 33.76 -1.53
C ILE A 772 -18.31 33.48 -2.50
N GLY A 773 -17.11 33.37 -2.00
CA GLY A 773 -15.94 32.95 -2.81
C GLY A 773 -16.04 31.48 -3.28
N THR A 774 -15.11 31.05 -4.10
CA THR A 774 -15.11 29.70 -4.69
C THR A 774 -15.03 28.60 -3.65
N THR A 775 -14.20 28.76 -2.61
CA THR A 775 -13.95 27.75 -1.56
C THR A 775 -14.32 28.19 -0.15
N THR A 776 -14.56 29.50 0.03
CA THR A 776 -14.79 30.09 1.35
C THR A 776 -15.87 31.17 1.31
N TYR A 777 -16.50 31.43 2.47
CA TYR A 777 -17.26 32.61 2.78
C TYR A 777 -16.35 33.56 3.54
N ALA A 778 -15.90 34.65 2.95
CA ALA A 778 -14.90 35.54 3.53
C ALA A 778 -15.28 37.02 3.42
N CYS A 779 -14.69 37.85 4.27
CA CYS A 779 -14.88 39.30 4.25
C CYS A 779 -14.10 39.91 3.07
N ASP A 780 -14.71 40.85 2.36
CA ASP A 780 -14.09 41.60 1.24
C ASP A 780 -13.14 42.72 1.73
N ASN A 781 -13.19 43.08 3.01
CA ASN A 781 -12.25 44.04 3.59
C ASN A 781 -10.90 43.34 3.89
N ALA A 782 -9.85 43.76 3.19
CA ALA A 782 -8.50 43.22 3.28
C ALA A 782 -7.85 43.38 4.69
N GLU A 783 -8.30 44.37 5.48
CA GLU A 783 -7.78 44.61 6.84
C GLU A 783 -8.55 43.84 7.91
N CYS A 784 -9.60 43.11 7.53
CA CYS A 784 -10.40 42.33 8.47
C CYS A 784 -9.67 41.10 9.02
N THR A 785 -9.72 40.89 10.33
CA THR A 785 -9.09 39.73 11.00
C THR A 785 -9.89 38.45 10.85
N PHE A 786 -11.13 38.50 10.34
CA PHE A 786 -11.97 37.31 10.16
C PHE A 786 -11.42 36.41 9.06
N ARG A 787 -10.98 35.19 9.43
CA ARG A 787 -10.34 34.21 8.54
C ARG A 787 -11.29 33.47 7.61
N GLY A 788 -12.58 33.83 7.56
CA GLY A 788 -13.59 33.20 6.72
C GLY A 788 -14.07 31.83 7.26
N LEU A 789 -15.12 31.33 6.61
CA LEU A 789 -15.68 29.99 6.80
C LEU A 789 -15.46 29.18 5.52
N SER A 790 -14.80 28.04 5.62
CA SER A 790 -14.63 27.13 4.48
C SER A 790 -15.96 26.53 4.04
N LYS A 791 -16.20 26.44 2.73
CA LYS A 791 -17.36 25.73 2.17
C LYS A 791 -17.33 24.24 2.46
N ILE A 792 -16.18 23.67 2.77
CA ILE A 792 -16.02 22.27 3.18
C ILE A 792 -15.40 22.21 4.57
N VAL A 793 -16.14 21.67 5.54
CA VAL A 793 -15.69 21.46 6.92
C VAL A 793 -15.79 19.98 7.26
N CYS A 794 -14.67 19.34 7.63
CA CYS A 794 -14.63 17.91 7.96
C CYS A 794 -15.31 17.02 6.91
N LYS A 795 -14.97 17.24 5.62
CA LYS A 795 -15.50 16.52 4.44
C LYS A 795 -17.00 16.70 4.18
N ARG A 796 -17.63 17.72 4.78
CA ARG A 796 -19.02 18.08 4.58
C ARG A 796 -19.11 19.47 3.97
N ASP A 797 -19.96 19.63 2.95
CA ASP A 797 -20.24 20.92 2.34
C ASP A 797 -21.12 21.77 3.26
N ILE A 798 -20.76 23.03 3.44
CA ILE A 798 -21.53 24.04 4.16
C ILE A 798 -22.24 24.91 3.13
N SER A 799 -23.55 24.87 3.11
CA SER A 799 -24.39 25.68 2.21
C SER A 799 -24.34 27.17 2.56
N SER A 800 -24.67 28.02 1.59
CA SER A 800 -24.76 29.47 1.82
C SER A 800 -25.79 29.85 2.92
N SER A 801 -26.89 29.11 3.04
CA SER A 801 -27.88 29.31 4.09
C SER A 801 -27.34 28.98 5.48
N GLU A 802 -26.57 27.86 5.61
CA GLU A 802 -25.91 27.49 6.87
C GLU A 802 -24.81 28.49 7.24
N ALA A 803 -24.00 28.88 6.26
CA ALA A 803 -22.94 29.88 6.46
C ALA A 803 -23.53 31.21 6.90
N LYS A 804 -24.60 31.70 6.27
CA LYS A 804 -25.33 32.93 6.66
C LYS A 804 -25.83 32.83 8.09
N LYS A 805 -26.47 31.72 8.47
CA LYS A 805 -26.94 31.49 9.83
C LYS A 805 -25.78 31.57 10.85
N ILE A 806 -24.68 30.84 10.60
CA ILE A 806 -23.53 30.86 11.49
C ILE A 806 -22.95 32.25 11.67
N LEU A 807 -22.83 33.01 10.59
CA LEU A 807 -22.18 34.32 10.59
C LEU A 807 -23.06 35.42 11.17
N THR A 808 -24.39 35.26 11.09
CA THR A 808 -25.36 36.27 11.62
C THR A 808 -25.82 35.96 13.04
N THR A 809 -25.98 34.65 13.40
CA THR A 809 -26.51 34.27 14.74
C THR A 809 -25.41 33.71 15.64
N GLY A 810 -24.22 33.53 15.14
CA GLY A 810 -23.07 32.98 15.88
C GLY A 810 -23.06 31.45 15.98
N LYS A 811 -24.13 30.72 15.54
CA LYS A 811 -24.20 29.26 15.70
C LYS A 811 -25.06 28.60 14.60
N SER A 812 -24.65 27.39 14.16
CA SER A 812 -25.46 26.55 13.24
C SER A 812 -26.52 25.74 13.96
N ASP A 813 -27.42 25.10 13.19
CA ASP A 813 -28.15 23.93 13.68
C ASP A 813 -27.18 22.76 13.92
N LEU A 814 -27.66 21.70 14.61
CA LEU A 814 -26.88 20.48 14.75
C LEU A 814 -26.66 19.83 13.38
N ILE A 815 -25.41 19.57 13.03
CA ILE A 815 -24.98 18.97 11.76
C ILE A 815 -24.46 17.57 12.05
N ASP A 816 -25.10 16.53 11.50
CA ASP A 816 -24.89 15.14 11.92
C ASP A 816 -23.83 14.38 11.12
N ASN A 817 -23.34 14.93 10.01
CA ASN A 817 -22.56 14.18 9.04
C ASN A 817 -21.14 14.72 8.82
N PHE A 818 -20.51 15.30 9.81
CA PHE A 818 -19.07 15.57 9.79
C PHE A 818 -18.26 14.29 9.86
N ILE A 819 -17.18 14.19 9.09
CA ILE A 819 -16.28 13.03 9.08
C ILE A 819 -14.97 13.39 9.76
N SER A 820 -14.66 12.72 10.87
CA SER A 820 -13.42 12.92 11.61
C SER A 820 -12.18 12.46 10.79
N LYS A 821 -10.97 12.87 11.19
CA LYS A 821 -9.70 12.41 10.62
C LYS A 821 -9.55 10.88 10.65
N ARG A 822 -10.28 10.18 11.53
CA ARG A 822 -10.30 8.71 11.65
C ARG A 822 -11.41 8.06 10.83
N GLY A 823 -12.12 8.82 9.96
CA GLY A 823 -13.19 8.30 9.10
C GLY A 823 -14.51 8.02 9.81
N LYS A 824 -14.71 8.48 11.07
CA LYS A 824 -15.95 8.30 11.82
C LYS A 824 -16.84 9.52 11.69
N ASN A 825 -18.14 9.31 11.44
CA ASN A 825 -19.14 10.37 11.49
C ASN A 825 -19.31 10.89 12.91
N PHE A 826 -19.55 12.20 13.04
CA PHE A 826 -19.88 12.83 14.32
C PHE A 826 -20.79 14.03 14.12
N PRO A 827 -21.75 14.27 15.03
CA PRO A 827 -22.57 15.47 15.05
C PRO A 827 -21.85 16.60 15.78
N ALA A 828 -22.03 17.84 15.31
CA ALA A 828 -21.56 19.04 16.00
C ALA A 828 -22.29 20.29 15.52
N PHE A 829 -22.30 21.34 16.34
CA PHE A 829 -22.65 22.71 15.93
C PHE A 829 -21.36 23.40 15.45
N LEU A 830 -21.47 24.25 14.44
CA LEU A 830 -20.46 25.23 14.10
C LEU A 830 -20.78 26.53 14.84
N ILE A 831 -19.79 27.07 15.55
CA ILE A 831 -19.94 28.32 16.34
C ILE A 831 -18.89 29.34 15.89
N LEU A 832 -19.30 30.61 15.89
CA LEU A 832 -18.39 31.72 15.61
C LEU A 832 -17.57 32.06 16.87
N GLU A 833 -16.28 31.73 16.83
CA GLU A 833 -15.28 32.13 17.83
C GLU A 833 -14.70 33.51 17.47
N LYS A 834 -13.68 33.98 18.24
CA LYS A 834 -13.10 35.33 18.07
C LYS A 834 -12.82 35.73 16.61
N ASP A 835 -12.04 34.93 15.88
CA ASP A 835 -11.62 35.23 14.49
C ASP A 835 -11.85 34.08 13.51
N ARG A 836 -12.55 33.02 13.92
CA ARG A 836 -12.78 31.80 13.14
C ARG A 836 -14.07 31.11 13.54
N VAL A 837 -14.47 30.13 12.74
CA VAL A 837 -15.55 29.21 13.09
C VAL A 837 -14.97 27.94 13.74
N GLY A 838 -15.49 27.58 14.90
CA GLY A 838 -15.11 26.41 15.70
C GLY A 838 -16.22 25.38 15.81
N PHE A 839 -16.00 24.32 16.60
CA PHE A 839 -16.98 23.26 16.87
C PHE A 839 -17.46 23.30 18.31
N GLU A 840 -18.79 23.20 18.47
CA GLU A 840 -19.43 22.86 19.73
C GLU A 840 -20.11 21.47 19.57
N PHE A 841 -19.81 20.55 20.47
CA PHE A 841 -20.37 19.20 20.41
C PHE A 841 -21.64 19.10 21.26
N PRO A 842 -22.72 18.45 20.75
CA PRO A 842 -23.88 18.18 21.55
C PRO A 842 -23.52 17.37 22.80
N PRO A 843 -24.24 17.50 23.91
CA PRO A 843 -24.06 16.64 25.06
C PRO A 843 -24.14 15.18 24.62
N ARG A 844 -23.19 14.34 25.05
CA ARG A 844 -23.29 12.92 24.77
C ARG A 844 -24.48 12.34 25.50
N GLU A 845 -25.44 11.82 24.76
CA GLU A 845 -26.48 11.01 25.36
C GLU A 845 -25.82 9.77 26.02
N PRO A 846 -26.23 9.50 27.29
CA PRO A 846 -25.76 8.28 27.94
C PRO A 846 -26.24 7.04 27.17
N PRO A 847 -25.51 5.90 27.22
CA PRO A 847 -25.98 4.67 26.65
C PRO A 847 -27.39 4.32 27.10
N ALA A 848 -28.22 3.73 26.24
CA ALA A 848 -29.60 3.40 26.51
C ALA A 848 -29.76 2.45 27.73
N ASP A 849 -28.70 1.71 28.07
CA ASP A 849 -28.56 0.78 29.23
C ASP A 849 -27.93 1.44 30.47
N ALA A 850 -27.65 2.75 30.44
CA ALA A 850 -27.09 3.45 31.61
C ALA A 850 -28.09 3.54 32.74
N ARG A 851 -27.67 3.16 33.97
CA ARG A 851 -28.46 3.31 35.18
C ARG A 851 -28.76 4.80 35.39
N ARG A 852 -30.04 5.13 35.59
CA ARG A 852 -30.53 6.48 35.86
C ARG A 852 -30.85 6.67 37.35
N PHE A 853 -30.52 7.83 37.86
CA PHE A 853 -30.70 8.16 39.27
C PHE A 853 -31.63 9.38 39.42
N PRO A 854 -32.41 9.48 40.50
CA PRO A 854 -33.19 10.66 40.78
C PRO A 854 -32.30 11.90 40.89
N ILE A 855 -32.79 13.04 40.39
CA ILE A 855 -32.09 14.31 40.44
C ILE A 855 -32.54 15.04 41.72
N VAL A 856 -31.58 15.53 42.51
CA VAL A 856 -31.83 16.41 43.64
C VAL A 856 -31.40 17.82 43.22
N GLU A 857 -32.31 18.77 43.23
CA GLU A 857 -32.03 20.15 42.85
C GLU A 857 -30.98 20.81 43.75
N GLY A 858 -30.19 21.71 43.17
CA GLY A 858 -29.14 22.49 43.83
C GLY A 858 -27.72 22.08 43.49
N VAL A 859 -26.78 22.95 43.81
CA VAL A 859 -25.37 22.79 43.55
C VAL A 859 -24.76 21.69 44.45
N VAL A 860 -24.08 20.74 43.85
CA VAL A 860 -23.37 19.64 44.55
C VAL A 860 -22.01 20.13 45.14
N GLY A 861 -21.29 20.98 44.41
CA GLY A 861 -20.01 21.54 44.77
C GLY A 861 -19.58 22.64 43.79
N ILE A 862 -18.63 23.43 44.13
CA ILE A 862 -18.12 24.54 43.31
C ILE A 862 -16.76 24.18 42.73
N CYS A 863 -16.58 24.35 41.44
CA CYS A 863 -15.31 24.11 40.75
C CYS A 863 -14.25 25.11 41.27
N PRO A 864 -13.14 24.64 41.89
CA PRO A 864 -12.16 25.56 42.52
C PRO A 864 -11.35 26.39 41.51
N LYS A 865 -11.42 26.10 40.20
CA LYS A 865 -10.73 26.86 39.15
C LYS A 865 -11.58 27.96 38.51
N THR A 866 -12.90 27.77 38.40
CA THR A 866 -13.79 28.64 37.58
C THR A 866 -14.92 29.19 38.37
N ASN A 867 -15.08 28.82 39.64
CA ASN A 867 -16.16 29.19 40.55
C ASN A 867 -17.57 28.85 40.03
N VAL A 868 -17.67 27.86 39.12
CA VAL A 868 -18.92 27.38 38.54
C VAL A 868 -19.51 26.25 39.38
N GLY A 869 -20.80 26.26 39.64
CA GLY A 869 -21.52 25.19 40.32
C GLY A 869 -21.51 23.89 39.54
N VAL A 870 -21.47 22.76 40.22
CA VAL A 870 -21.67 21.41 39.67
C VAL A 870 -23.06 20.94 40.11
N VAL A 871 -23.87 20.52 39.16
CA VAL A 871 -25.27 20.07 39.38
C VAL A 871 -25.45 18.62 38.98
N GLU A 872 -26.55 18.01 39.41
CA GLU A 872 -26.90 16.61 39.07
C GLU A 872 -27.65 16.53 37.75
N THR A 873 -27.35 15.51 37.00
CA THR A 873 -28.21 14.94 35.95
C THR A 873 -28.53 13.49 36.28
N GLU A 874 -29.40 12.85 35.52
CA GLU A 874 -29.77 11.44 35.75
C GLU A 874 -28.57 10.50 35.78
N THR A 875 -27.47 10.84 35.10
CA THR A 875 -26.32 9.93 34.93
C THR A 875 -24.97 10.52 35.33
N HIS A 876 -24.88 11.82 35.50
CA HIS A 876 -23.60 12.51 35.79
C HIS A 876 -23.81 13.71 36.76
N TYR A 877 -22.72 14.09 37.42
CA TYR A 877 -22.54 15.38 38.04
C TYR A 877 -21.78 16.28 37.08
N VAL A 878 -22.35 17.39 36.60
CA VAL A 878 -21.78 18.22 35.52
C VAL A 878 -21.70 19.69 35.93
N ALA A 879 -20.75 20.42 35.37
CA ALA A 879 -20.67 21.85 35.56
C ALA A 879 -21.91 22.55 34.95
N GLU A 880 -22.52 23.47 35.71
CA GLU A 880 -23.77 24.17 35.37
C GLU A 880 -23.66 25.01 34.08
N ARG A 881 -22.47 25.48 33.76
CA ARG A 881 -22.12 26.15 32.51
C ARG A 881 -20.82 25.57 31.95
N ASN A 882 -20.84 25.20 30.70
CA ASN A 882 -19.66 24.73 30.00
C ASN A 882 -18.80 25.94 29.57
N THR A 883 -18.26 26.67 30.56
CA THR A 883 -17.41 27.84 30.34
C THR A 883 -15.95 27.42 30.11
N GLU A 884 -15.17 28.21 29.33
CA GLU A 884 -13.73 28.00 29.16
C GLU A 884 -13.06 27.77 30.51
N GLY A 885 -12.60 26.55 30.73
CA GLY A 885 -11.82 26.13 31.92
C GLY A 885 -12.52 25.15 32.87
N CYS A 886 -13.86 25.00 32.87
CA CYS A 886 -14.58 24.00 33.66
C CYS A 886 -15.26 22.92 32.80
N LYS A 887 -14.66 21.72 32.73
CA LYS A 887 -15.20 20.57 31.99
C LYS A 887 -15.52 19.40 32.94
N ILE A 888 -15.97 19.69 34.19
CA ILE A 888 -16.24 18.65 35.18
C ILE A 888 -17.45 17.82 34.68
N SER A 889 -17.21 16.49 34.59
CA SER A 889 -18.21 15.51 34.27
C SER A 889 -17.87 14.23 35.01
N ILE A 890 -18.55 13.95 36.10
CA ILE A 890 -18.37 12.80 36.98
C ILE A 890 -19.57 11.85 36.79
N PRO A 891 -19.36 10.62 36.25
CA PRO A 891 -20.46 9.63 36.15
C PRO A 891 -21.01 9.29 37.55
N ARG A 892 -22.33 9.17 37.68
CA ARG A 892 -22.99 8.73 38.91
C ARG A 892 -22.80 7.23 39.19
N GLU A 893 -22.41 6.47 38.18
CA GLU A 893 -21.97 5.09 38.30
C GLU A 893 -20.56 4.92 37.68
N VAL A 894 -19.63 4.39 38.46
CA VAL A 894 -18.26 4.14 38.02
C VAL A 894 -17.89 2.68 38.36
N SER A 895 -17.69 1.84 37.34
CA SER A 895 -17.42 0.39 37.49
C SER A 895 -18.41 -0.32 38.40
N LYS A 896 -19.71 -0.15 38.14
CA LYS A 896 -20.87 -0.70 38.86
C LYS A 896 -21.01 -0.18 40.30
N ARG A 897 -20.20 0.77 40.73
CA ARG A 897 -20.32 1.48 42.00
C ARG A 897 -21.00 2.82 41.83
N GLU A 898 -22.01 3.12 42.62
CA GLU A 898 -22.63 4.45 42.68
C GLU A 898 -21.69 5.44 43.33
N ILE A 899 -21.61 6.64 42.78
CA ILE A 899 -20.96 7.81 43.38
C ILE A 899 -22.06 8.70 43.96
N THR A 900 -22.07 8.78 45.29
CA THR A 900 -23.07 9.59 45.98
C THR A 900 -22.83 11.10 45.80
N ARG A 901 -23.85 11.92 46.13
CA ARG A 901 -23.76 13.38 46.06
C ARG A 901 -22.61 13.95 46.92
N ASP A 902 -22.45 13.42 48.15
CA ASP A 902 -21.35 13.83 49.05
C ASP A 902 -19.96 13.43 48.53
N GLU A 903 -19.88 12.24 47.95
CA GLU A 903 -18.65 11.77 47.31
C GLU A 903 -18.30 12.61 46.08
N ALA A 904 -19.27 12.96 45.27
CA ALA A 904 -19.08 13.86 44.13
C ALA A 904 -18.62 15.26 44.59
N LYS A 905 -19.19 15.81 45.68
CA LYS A 905 -18.75 17.05 46.30
C LYS A 905 -17.28 16.98 46.71
N ILE A 906 -16.88 15.93 47.43
CA ILE A 906 -15.49 15.69 47.85
C ILE A 906 -14.58 15.60 46.63
N LEU A 907 -15.00 14.90 45.56
CA LEU A 907 -14.19 14.76 44.37
C LEU A 907 -14.01 16.07 43.59
N VAL A 908 -15.02 16.93 43.56
CA VAL A 908 -14.94 18.28 42.96
C VAL A 908 -13.98 19.17 43.76
N GLU A 909 -14.10 19.20 45.09
CA GLU A 909 -13.35 20.09 45.99
C GLU A 909 -11.91 19.58 46.19
N LYS A 910 -11.73 18.30 46.54
CA LYS A 910 -10.43 17.70 46.90
C LYS A 910 -9.72 16.98 45.75
N LYS A 911 -10.37 16.85 44.61
CA LYS A 911 -9.88 16.19 43.39
C LYS A 911 -9.45 14.72 43.58
N LYS A 912 -9.73 14.11 44.72
CA LYS A 912 -9.40 12.73 45.08
C LYS A 912 -10.46 12.18 46.03
N LEU A 913 -10.82 10.89 45.84
CA LEU A 913 -11.83 10.18 46.64
C LEU A 913 -11.44 8.71 46.81
N GLY A 914 -11.69 8.13 48.00
CA GLY A 914 -11.37 6.73 48.35
C GLY A 914 -10.02 6.55 49.02
N PRO A 915 -9.50 5.31 49.20
CA PRO A 915 -9.79 4.09 48.37
C PRO A 915 -11.12 3.41 48.67
N PHE A 916 -11.66 2.70 47.67
CA PHE A 916 -12.85 1.87 47.76
C PHE A 916 -12.56 0.46 47.24
N GLU A 917 -13.19 -0.54 47.82
CA GLU A 917 -12.98 -1.96 47.52
C GLU A 917 -14.13 -2.59 46.70
N ASP A 918 -15.19 -1.81 46.45
CA ASP A 918 -16.46 -2.26 45.87
C ASP A 918 -16.59 -1.98 44.36
N PHE A 919 -15.49 -1.68 43.70
CA PHE A 919 -15.49 -1.58 42.23
C PHE A 919 -15.52 -2.96 41.56
N THR A 920 -16.27 -3.05 40.46
CA THR A 920 -16.35 -4.30 39.69
C THR A 920 -15.84 -4.03 38.27
N SER A 921 -14.83 -4.77 37.84
CA SER A 921 -14.27 -4.65 36.47
C SER A 921 -15.26 -5.14 35.39
N LYS A 922 -15.03 -4.78 34.13
CA LYS A 922 -15.82 -5.29 32.98
C LYS A 922 -15.84 -6.82 32.87
N ALA A 923 -14.86 -7.49 33.45
CA ALA A 923 -14.78 -8.96 33.51
C ALA A 923 -15.46 -9.54 34.78
N GLY A 924 -16.21 -8.73 35.55
CA GLY A 924 -16.92 -9.18 36.76
C GLY A 924 -16.06 -9.35 38.01
N LYS A 925 -14.76 -8.98 37.97
CA LYS A 925 -13.86 -9.15 39.14
C LYS A 925 -13.87 -7.89 40.00
N PRO A 926 -13.95 -8.04 41.37
CA PRO A 926 -13.81 -6.91 42.30
C PRO A 926 -12.37 -6.33 42.24
N PHE A 927 -12.22 -5.02 42.51
CA PHE A 927 -10.91 -4.40 42.63
C PHE A 927 -10.98 -3.13 43.51
N THR A 928 -9.85 -2.79 44.16
CA THR A 928 -9.69 -1.64 45.02
C THR A 928 -9.00 -0.50 44.26
N ALA A 929 -9.57 0.70 44.31
CA ALA A 929 -8.95 1.91 43.72
C ALA A 929 -9.46 3.18 44.41
N SER A 930 -8.67 4.25 44.31
CA SER A 930 -9.13 5.62 44.57
C SER A 930 -9.53 6.30 43.25
N LEU A 931 -10.51 7.17 43.32
CA LEU A 931 -10.88 8.03 42.18
C LEU A 931 -10.13 9.36 42.27
N TYR A 932 -9.82 9.94 41.11
CA TYR A 932 -9.30 11.30 41.04
C TYR A 932 -9.85 12.03 39.82
N LEU A 933 -9.98 13.37 39.97
CA LEU A 933 -10.46 14.24 38.89
C LEU A 933 -9.28 14.63 38.00
N LYS A 934 -9.33 14.28 36.70
CA LYS A 934 -8.34 14.62 35.69
C LYS A 934 -8.42 16.10 35.30
N ALA A 935 -7.36 16.62 34.68
CA ALA A 935 -7.32 18.01 34.20
C ALA A 935 -8.41 18.33 33.15
N ASN A 936 -8.90 17.31 32.41
CA ASN A 936 -9.99 17.42 31.44
C ASN A 936 -11.40 17.26 32.05
N GLY A 937 -11.55 17.24 33.35
CA GLY A 937 -12.80 17.14 34.09
C GLY A 937 -13.41 15.74 34.19
N SER A 938 -12.79 14.70 33.66
CA SER A 938 -13.24 13.30 33.77
C SER A 938 -12.62 12.60 34.99
N VAL A 939 -13.21 11.48 35.41
CA VAL A 939 -12.73 10.68 36.53
C VAL A 939 -11.68 9.66 36.05
N GLY A 940 -10.66 9.43 36.86
CA GLY A 940 -9.64 8.39 36.65
C GLY A 940 -9.47 7.52 37.89
N TYR A 941 -8.88 6.33 37.73
CA TYR A 941 -8.52 5.40 38.79
C TYR A 941 -7.07 5.55 39.20
N ARG A 942 -6.81 5.46 40.51
CA ARG A 942 -5.48 5.31 41.09
C ARG A 942 -5.46 4.03 41.92
N PHE A 943 -4.79 3.01 41.41
CA PHE A 943 -4.62 1.75 42.11
C PHE A 943 -3.58 1.89 43.21
N GLN A 944 -3.77 1.25 44.37
CA GLN A 944 -2.72 1.09 45.33
C GLN A 944 -1.69 0.10 44.78
N LYS A 945 -0.40 0.41 44.91
CA LYS A 945 0.70 -0.47 44.55
C LYS A 945 0.81 -1.62 45.52
#